data_63d9b7dc64880e46e421262eb78b5026
#
_entry.id   63d9b7dc64880e46e421262eb78b5026
#
_cell.length_a   1.000
_cell.length_b   1.000
_cell.length_c   1.000
_cell.angle_alpha   90.00
_cell.angle_beta   90.00
_cell.angle_gamma   90.00
#
_symmetry.space_group_name_H-M   'P 1'
#
loop_
_entity.id
_entity.type
_entity.pdbx_description
1 polymer ?
#
loop_
_entity_poly.entity_id
_entity_poly.type
_entity_poly.pdbx_seq_one_letter_code
_entity_poly.pdbx_strand_id
1 'polypeptide(L)'
;MARTIMSEQLPTTFDPAAIEARWYAHWEANGCFRPERPDAEPYTIVNPPPNVTGSLHIGHALDNTLQDVVIRYERLRGKDALWVVGTDHAGIATQMVVERQMEARQDKRTNYTREAFVEKVWEWKATSGGTITHQLRRLGCSMDWSREQFTMDPHFTKAVIKTFVDLYNDGLIYRDKRLVNWDPKLKTAISDLEVETQTIAGSFWHLKYPLADGVTLPDGRDYLEVATTRPETMLADMAVAVNPADPRYQSVIGKHVILPLTGRRIPVIADEHADPELGSGCVKITPGHDFNDFEVGKRAGFAASEMLNMLDAEANVCQTADGLVPEEFLGLHRFRRANENGAGVDGARELVVARMKEQGLLIPHITKDKEGNPVEHDAEPRQIATPFGDRGGVVIEPWLTDQWYVNAAELAKQPIEAVRSGDIQIVPKTWEKTFFNWMENIQPWCVSRQLWWGHRIPAWFGFKFERTSKGEWRELPEKAIFVAASEEELREKVWHASDLDDVTDGKRWPGTFIECANEEEARQILLKDKEAYPVWQDQDVLDTWFSSALWPFATLGWPEENSVCPEPVGSEADPQGQRPHFSSEVKDGASTSSARTGLLQKHFPNSLLISGFDILFFWDARMMMMGFYNMGQKPWDTLYLHGLVRAADGAKMSKSKGNVVDPLGLIDQYGADALRFFMAAMESQGRDIKMDEKRVEGYRNFATKLWNAARFCQSNGIGASDTIKAPPARLAANQWIIGEVQACVSEIEKAMADLRFDAAANAIYQFTWSKFCDWYLELVKPVLSPLPLAGGVGGGPEQGDNSGPA
;
A
#
# COMPACT_ATOMS: atom_id res chain seq x y z
N MET A 1 -32.23 46.23 -15.13
CA MET A 1 -31.70 45.91 -16.50
C MET A 1 -30.99 44.58 -16.48
N ALA A 2 -31.72 43.52 -16.78
CA ALA A 2 -31.11 42.22 -16.94
C ALA A 2 -30.33 42.23 -18.25
N ARG A 3 -29.02 42.18 -18.19
CA ARG A 3 -28.15 41.87 -19.34
C ARG A 3 -28.43 40.43 -19.73
N THR A 4 -29.23 40.26 -20.78
CA THR A 4 -29.31 39.00 -21.52
C THR A 4 -27.88 38.70 -22.03
N ILE A 5 -27.14 37.88 -21.34
CA ILE A 5 -25.92 37.28 -21.86
C ILE A 5 -26.45 36.37 -22.97
N MET A 6 -26.37 36.80 -24.22
CA MET A 6 -26.51 35.92 -25.37
C MET A 6 -25.37 34.90 -25.22
N SER A 7 -25.69 33.75 -24.68
CA SER A 7 -24.75 32.63 -24.63
C SER A 7 -24.36 32.29 -26.07
N GLU A 8 -23.09 32.27 -26.36
CA GLU A 8 -22.53 31.82 -27.62
C GLU A 8 -23.20 30.48 -27.99
N GLN A 9 -23.67 30.35 -29.23
CA GLN A 9 -24.34 29.11 -29.69
C GLN A 9 -23.37 27.93 -29.55
N LEU A 10 -23.83 26.85 -28.93
CA LEU A 10 -23.06 25.65 -28.81
C LEU A 10 -22.67 25.12 -30.19
N PRO A 11 -21.40 24.72 -30.41
CA PRO A 11 -20.93 24.11 -31.64
C PRO A 11 -21.79 22.92 -32.09
N THR A 12 -21.82 22.67 -33.42
CA THR A 12 -22.56 21.53 -33.96
C THR A 12 -21.99 20.18 -33.50
N THR A 13 -20.71 20.13 -33.25
CA THR A 13 -20.01 18.92 -32.84
C THR A 13 -19.69 19.02 -31.34
N PHE A 14 -19.93 17.93 -30.64
CA PHE A 14 -19.45 17.75 -29.27
C PHE A 14 -17.96 17.41 -29.31
N ASP A 15 -17.13 18.28 -28.76
CA ASP A 15 -15.69 18.09 -28.62
C ASP A 15 -15.34 18.01 -27.12
N PRO A 16 -15.22 16.80 -26.56
CA PRO A 16 -14.93 16.62 -25.13
C PRO A 16 -13.61 17.24 -24.72
N ALA A 17 -12.56 17.10 -25.52
CA ALA A 17 -11.22 17.55 -25.12
C ALA A 17 -11.15 19.08 -24.90
N ALA A 18 -11.74 19.86 -25.84
CA ALA A 18 -11.76 21.32 -25.72
C ALA A 18 -12.64 21.78 -24.55
N ILE A 19 -13.77 21.10 -24.31
CA ILE A 19 -14.71 21.41 -23.23
C ILE A 19 -14.07 21.12 -21.87
N GLU A 20 -13.51 19.94 -21.71
CA GLU A 20 -12.89 19.47 -20.47
C GLU A 20 -11.71 20.38 -20.07
N ALA A 21 -10.80 20.67 -20.98
CA ALA A 21 -9.66 21.55 -20.73
C ALA A 21 -10.10 22.95 -20.31
N ARG A 22 -11.09 23.54 -21.00
CA ARG A 22 -11.62 24.87 -20.70
C ARG A 22 -12.27 24.93 -19.31
N TRP A 23 -13.15 23.97 -19.01
CA TRP A 23 -13.89 23.99 -17.75
C TRP A 23 -13.03 23.63 -16.56
N TYR A 24 -12.10 22.70 -16.71
CA TYR A 24 -11.20 22.33 -15.63
C TYR A 24 -10.32 23.52 -15.22
N ALA A 25 -9.71 24.19 -16.20
CA ALA A 25 -8.94 25.41 -15.94
C ALA A 25 -9.77 26.52 -15.26
N HIS A 26 -11.05 26.67 -15.68
CA HIS A 26 -11.96 27.63 -15.06
C HIS A 26 -12.24 27.28 -13.58
N TRP A 27 -12.53 26.01 -13.28
CA TRP A 27 -12.84 25.59 -11.91
C TRP A 27 -11.64 25.74 -10.97
N GLU A 28 -10.45 25.36 -11.43
CA GLU A 28 -9.23 25.48 -10.65
C GLU A 28 -8.89 26.95 -10.38
N ALA A 29 -8.93 27.80 -11.41
CA ALA A 29 -8.66 29.25 -11.28
C ALA A 29 -9.65 29.99 -10.35
N ASN A 30 -10.90 29.52 -10.26
CA ASN A 30 -11.92 30.11 -9.40
C ASN A 30 -12.04 29.41 -8.02
N GLY A 31 -11.14 28.49 -7.66
CA GLY A 31 -11.14 27.82 -6.38
C GLY A 31 -12.37 26.91 -6.13
N CYS A 32 -13.06 26.45 -7.19
CA CYS A 32 -14.31 25.69 -7.05
C CYS A 32 -14.17 24.38 -6.29
N PHE A 33 -12.95 23.91 -6.07
CA PHE A 33 -12.66 22.64 -5.39
C PHE A 33 -12.35 22.84 -3.90
N ARG A 34 -12.22 24.08 -3.43
CA ARG A 34 -11.85 24.39 -2.04
C ARG A 34 -13.05 24.31 -1.11
N PRO A 35 -12.84 23.88 0.15
CA PRO A 35 -13.86 23.93 1.18
C PRO A 35 -13.97 25.39 1.69
N GLU A 36 -14.86 26.18 1.09
CA GLU A 36 -15.03 27.62 1.38
C GLU A 36 -16.42 27.94 1.98
N ARG A 37 -17.01 26.95 2.68
CA ARG A 37 -18.32 27.12 3.34
C ARG A 37 -18.17 26.89 4.84
N PRO A 38 -17.61 27.84 5.59
CA PRO A 38 -17.22 27.64 6.98
C PRO A 38 -18.40 27.25 7.90
N ASP A 39 -19.60 27.72 7.62
CA ASP A 39 -20.81 27.45 8.39
C ASP A 39 -21.57 26.20 7.95
N ALA A 40 -21.16 25.55 6.87
CA ALA A 40 -21.80 24.34 6.36
C ALA A 40 -21.24 23.09 7.02
N GLU A 41 -22.08 22.04 7.02
CA GLU A 41 -21.68 20.70 7.45
C GLU A 41 -20.47 20.22 6.63
N PRO A 42 -19.39 19.74 7.28
CA PRO A 42 -18.23 19.23 6.56
C PRO A 42 -18.55 17.88 5.88
N TYR A 43 -17.88 17.68 4.75
CA TYR A 43 -17.83 16.37 4.12
C TYR A 43 -16.43 16.13 3.59
N THR A 44 -15.76 15.12 4.11
CA THR A 44 -14.33 14.91 3.83
C THR A 44 -14.07 13.51 3.29
N ILE A 45 -13.34 13.46 2.20
CA ILE A 45 -12.76 12.24 1.65
C ILE A 45 -11.24 12.45 1.53
N VAL A 46 -10.46 11.44 1.92
CA VAL A 46 -9.03 11.37 1.62
C VAL A 46 -8.83 10.33 0.51
N ASN A 47 -8.10 10.69 -0.55
CA ASN A 47 -7.82 9.72 -1.59
C ASN A 47 -6.75 8.73 -1.14
N PRO A 48 -6.78 7.48 -1.59
CA PRO A 48 -5.61 6.61 -1.50
C PRO A 48 -4.44 7.25 -2.28
N PRO A 49 -3.37 7.72 -1.58
CA PRO A 49 -2.33 8.49 -2.25
C PRO A 49 -1.56 7.61 -3.24
N PRO A 50 -1.57 7.94 -4.55
CA PRO A 50 -0.84 7.14 -5.53
C PRO A 50 0.67 7.13 -5.25
N ASN A 51 1.28 5.97 -5.43
CA ASN A 51 2.72 5.78 -5.32
C ASN A 51 3.47 6.56 -6.42
N VAL A 52 4.54 7.28 -6.07
CA VAL A 52 5.37 8.01 -7.05
C VAL A 52 6.23 7.09 -7.92
N THR A 53 5.64 6.01 -8.43
CA THR A 53 6.31 4.96 -9.22
C THR A 53 6.11 5.05 -10.73
N GLY A 54 5.38 6.07 -11.18
CA GLY A 54 5.12 6.29 -12.62
C GLY A 54 3.72 6.83 -12.90
N SER A 55 3.03 6.26 -13.89
CA SER A 55 1.70 6.68 -14.31
C SER A 55 0.58 5.92 -13.60
N LEU A 56 -0.58 6.56 -13.49
CA LEU A 56 -1.81 5.94 -13.03
C LEU A 56 -2.27 4.83 -13.99
N HIS A 57 -2.99 3.86 -13.46
CA HIS A 57 -3.65 2.81 -14.23
C HIS A 57 -5.17 2.90 -14.08
N ILE A 58 -5.88 2.08 -14.83
CA ILE A 58 -7.34 2.12 -14.90
C ILE A 58 -8.05 1.90 -13.55
N GLY A 59 -7.42 1.18 -12.61
CA GLY A 59 -7.94 1.04 -11.23
C GLY A 59 -7.97 2.37 -10.48
N HIS A 60 -6.95 3.21 -10.63
CA HIS A 60 -6.98 4.56 -10.06
C HIS A 60 -8.08 5.42 -10.70
N ALA A 61 -8.38 5.22 -11.99
CA ALA A 61 -9.48 5.94 -12.64
C ALA A 61 -10.83 5.54 -12.03
N LEU A 62 -11.05 4.27 -11.70
CA LEU A 62 -12.24 3.83 -10.98
C LEU A 62 -12.33 4.49 -9.62
N ASP A 63 -11.34 4.27 -8.77
CA ASP A 63 -11.28 4.75 -7.39
C ASP A 63 -11.55 6.27 -7.32
N ASN A 64 -10.77 7.06 -8.08
CA ASN A 64 -10.92 8.51 -8.07
C ASN A 64 -12.24 8.99 -8.71
N THR A 65 -12.80 8.25 -9.65
CA THR A 65 -14.13 8.60 -10.22
C THR A 65 -15.22 8.46 -9.17
N LEU A 66 -15.22 7.37 -8.39
CA LEU A 66 -16.24 7.15 -7.36
C LEU A 66 -16.18 8.23 -6.28
N GLN A 67 -14.97 8.55 -5.82
CA GLN A 67 -14.73 9.62 -4.85
C GLN A 67 -15.22 10.97 -5.38
N ASP A 68 -14.87 11.32 -6.62
CA ASP A 68 -15.25 12.61 -7.21
C ASP A 68 -16.77 12.73 -7.42
N VAL A 69 -17.45 11.64 -7.77
CA VAL A 69 -18.92 11.61 -7.86
C VAL A 69 -19.54 11.98 -6.52
N VAL A 70 -19.06 11.39 -5.43
CA VAL A 70 -19.56 11.68 -4.07
C VAL A 70 -19.25 13.12 -3.67
N ILE A 71 -18.01 13.57 -3.85
CA ILE A 71 -17.59 14.93 -3.49
C ILE A 71 -18.40 16.00 -4.26
N ARG A 72 -18.63 15.81 -5.55
CA ARG A 72 -19.45 16.73 -6.35
C ARG A 72 -20.91 16.72 -5.91
N TYR A 73 -21.46 15.55 -5.60
CA TYR A 73 -22.81 15.40 -5.10
C TYR A 73 -22.99 16.14 -3.77
N GLU A 74 -22.07 15.98 -2.82
CA GLU A 74 -22.15 16.64 -1.53
C GLU A 74 -21.91 18.16 -1.62
N ARG A 75 -21.07 18.64 -2.56
CA ARG A 75 -20.99 20.09 -2.88
C ARG A 75 -22.32 20.63 -3.41
N LEU A 76 -23.02 19.90 -4.29
CA LEU A 76 -24.34 20.28 -4.78
C LEU A 76 -25.37 20.36 -3.64
N ARG A 77 -25.26 19.51 -2.63
CA ARG A 77 -26.10 19.52 -1.43
C ARG A 77 -25.77 20.69 -0.49
N GLY A 78 -24.74 21.42 -0.76
CA GLY A 78 -24.37 22.62 0.01
C GLY A 78 -23.36 22.38 1.13
N LYS A 79 -22.81 21.17 1.27
CA LYS A 79 -21.81 20.86 2.28
C LYS A 79 -20.46 21.55 2.00
N ASP A 80 -19.67 21.70 3.05
CA ASP A 80 -18.27 22.12 2.96
C ASP A 80 -17.42 20.90 2.62
N ALA A 81 -17.33 20.59 1.33
CA ALA A 81 -16.75 19.35 0.85
C ALA A 81 -15.25 19.50 0.59
N LEU A 82 -14.44 18.72 1.30
CA LEU A 82 -12.99 18.64 1.15
C LEU A 82 -12.60 17.27 0.56
N TRP A 83 -11.93 17.27 -0.56
CA TRP A 83 -11.25 16.10 -1.09
C TRP A 83 -9.74 16.30 -1.02
N VAL A 84 -9.11 15.60 -0.07
CA VAL A 84 -7.67 15.68 0.17
C VAL A 84 -6.93 14.92 -0.93
N VAL A 85 -5.89 15.55 -1.46
CA VAL A 85 -5.03 14.99 -2.51
C VAL A 85 -3.59 14.89 -2.05
N GLY A 86 -2.89 13.92 -2.58
CA GLY A 86 -1.45 13.79 -2.41
C GLY A 86 -0.89 12.52 -2.99
N THR A 87 0.37 12.28 -2.72
CA THR A 87 1.12 11.13 -3.22
C THR A 87 1.89 10.45 -2.10
N ASP A 88 2.11 9.15 -2.26
CA ASP A 88 2.89 8.34 -1.33
C ASP A 88 4.32 8.15 -1.83
N HIS A 89 5.28 8.20 -0.90
CA HIS A 89 6.71 8.01 -1.21
C HIS A 89 7.05 6.57 -1.62
N ALA A 90 6.23 5.58 -1.24
CA ALA A 90 6.32 4.19 -1.67
C ALA A 90 7.74 3.61 -1.59
N GLY A 91 8.30 3.51 -0.38
CA GLY A 91 9.71 3.24 -0.09
C GLY A 91 10.36 2.20 -1.01
N ILE A 92 9.93 0.94 -0.95
CA ILE A 92 10.48 -0.17 -1.77
C ILE A 92 10.29 0.11 -3.27
N ALA A 93 9.06 0.44 -3.67
CA ALA A 93 8.72 0.52 -5.08
C ALA A 93 9.41 1.70 -5.79
N THR A 94 9.49 2.86 -5.14
CA THR A 94 10.16 4.05 -5.68
C THR A 94 11.66 3.86 -5.75
N GLN A 95 12.27 3.32 -4.69
CA GLN A 95 13.70 3.00 -4.70
C GLN A 95 14.05 2.04 -5.84
N MET A 96 13.28 0.97 -6.04
CA MET A 96 13.46 0.03 -7.15
C MET A 96 13.37 0.69 -8.53
N VAL A 97 12.43 1.62 -8.72
CA VAL A 97 12.30 2.33 -10.00
C VAL A 97 13.56 3.15 -10.29
N VAL A 98 14.05 3.87 -9.28
CA VAL A 98 15.28 4.69 -9.43
C VAL A 98 16.50 3.79 -9.67
N GLU A 99 16.67 2.72 -8.91
CA GLU A 99 17.77 1.75 -9.10
C GLU A 99 17.75 1.15 -10.51
N ARG A 100 16.58 0.73 -11.04
CA ARG A 100 16.46 0.24 -12.41
C ARG A 100 16.83 1.26 -13.46
N GLN A 101 16.51 2.55 -13.24
CA GLN A 101 16.92 3.62 -14.15
C GLN A 101 18.42 3.87 -14.12
N MET A 102 19.04 3.73 -12.93
CA MET A 102 20.49 3.81 -12.78
C MET A 102 21.17 2.63 -13.49
N GLU A 103 20.70 1.40 -13.28
CA GLU A 103 21.21 0.19 -13.93
C GLU A 103 21.14 0.28 -15.46
N ALA A 104 20.04 0.82 -16.01
CA ALA A 104 19.91 1.07 -17.45
C ALA A 104 20.96 2.04 -17.99
N ARG A 105 21.56 2.86 -17.11
CA ARG A 105 22.65 3.79 -17.41
C ARG A 105 24.02 3.24 -16.96
N GLN A 106 24.12 1.96 -16.61
CA GLN A 106 25.32 1.29 -16.07
C GLN A 106 25.83 1.91 -14.77
N ASP A 107 24.92 2.43 -13.95
CA ASP A 107 25.18 3.03 -12.64
C ASP A 107 24.52 2.20 -11.54
N LYS A 108 25.04 2.28 -10.30
CA LYS A 108 24.53 1.49 -9.16
C LYS A 108 24.41 2.37 -7.92
N ARG A 109 23.43 2.08 -7.06
CA ARG A 109 23.27 2.73 -5.76
C ARG A 109 24.53 2.72 -4.91
N THR A 110 25.28 1.62 -4.94
CA THR A 110 26.54 1.45 -4.19
C THR A 110 27.66 2.41 -4.57
N ASN A 111 27.52 3.15 -5.68
CA ASN A 111 28.45 4.21 -6.08
C ASN A 111 28.22 5.54 -5.35
N TYR A 112 27.18 5.64 -4.52
CA TYR A 112 26.71 6.88 -3.89
C TYR A 112 26.66 6.73 -2.37
N THR A 113 26.73 7.87 -1.68
CA THR A 113 26.29 7.93 -0.27
C THR A 113 24.76 7.86 -0.22
N ARG A 114 24.21 7.58 0.95
CA ARG A 114 22.76 7.55 1.17
C ARG A 114 22.11 8.88 0.75
N GLU A 115 22.68 9.99 1.17
CA GLU A 115 22.19 11.35 0.91
C GLU A 115 22.14 11.64 -0.59
N ALA A 116 23.24 11.36 -1.30
CA ALA A 116 23.31 11.57 -2.74
C ALA A 116 22.36 10.67 -3.54
N PHE A 117 22.08 9.46 -3.06
CA PHE A 117 21.06 8.59 -3.64
C PHE A 117 19.66 9.12 -3.37
N VAL A 118 19.36 9.55 -2.14
CA VAL A 118 18.07 10.11 -1.76
C VAL A 118 17.75 11.37 -2.59
N GLU A 119 18.75 12.22 -2.89
CA GLU A 119 18.57 13.36 -3.82
C GLU A 119 18.07 12.89 -5.20
N LYS A 120 18.61 11.81 -5.76
CA LYS A 120 18.12 11.24 -7.04
C LYS A 120 16.67 10.76 -6.95
N VAL A 121 16.27 10.24 -5.80
CA VAL A 121 14.87 9.83 -5.59
C VAL A 121 13.96 11.06 -5.53
N TRP A 122 14.39 12.16 -4.93
CA TRP A 122 13.64 13.42 -4.95
C TRP A 122 13.49 13.99 -6.37
N GLU A 123 14.53 13.92 -7.22
CA GLU A 123 14.44 14.30 -8.63
C GLU A 123 13.41 13.44 -9.38
N TRP A 124 13.39 12.15 -9.11
CA TRP A 124 12.38 11.23 -9.65
C TRP A 124 10.97 11.59 -9.17
N LYS A 125 10.80 11.87 -7.87
CA LYS A 125 9.51 12.28 -7.28
C LYS A 125 8.98 13.53 -7.98
N ALA A 126 9.79 14.52 -8.23
CA ALA A 126 9.38 15.75 -8.91
C ALA A 126 8.81 15.45 -10.31
N THR A 127 9.44 14.53 -11.05
CA THR A 127 8.99 14.13 -12.40
C THR A 127 7.73 13.27 -12.34
N SER A 128 7.71 12.24 -11.51
CA SER A 128 6.61 11.26 -11.42
C SER A 128 5.35 11.87 -10.79
N GLY A 129 5.51 12.66 -9.73
CA GLY A 129 4.41 13.36 -9.07
C GLY A 129 3.67 14.29 -10.03
N GLY A 130 4.40 15.09 -10.81
CA GLY A 130 3.82 15.97 -11.83
C GLY A 130 3.02 15.21 -12.89
N THR A 131 3.46 14.02 -13.28
CA THR A 131 2.71 13.16 -14.20
C THR A 131 1.40 12.68 -13.60
N ILE A 132 1.44 12.19 -12.36
CA ILE A 132 0.26 11.68 -11.64
C ILE A 132 -0.79 12.78 -11.46
N THR A 133 -0.40 13.95 -10.98
CA THR A 133 -1.32 15.06 -10.75
C THR A 133 -1.90 15.59 -12.07
N HIS A 134 -1.13 15.59 -13.15
CA HIS A 134 -1.63 15.90 -14.49
C HIS A 134 -2.69 14.88 -14.96
N GLN A 135 -2.46 13.58 -14.74
CA GLN A 135 -3.41 12.53 -15.11
C GLN A 135 -4.73 12.65 -14.32
N LEU A 136 -4.67 12.98 -13.02
CA LEU A 136 -5.86 13.21 -12.19
C LEU A 136 -6.66 14.43 -12.67
N ARG A 137 -5.97 15.52 -13.07
CA ARG A 137 -6.62 16.70 -13.68
C ARG A 137 -7.29 16.34 -15.01
N ARG A 138 -6.62 15.54 -15.84
CA ARG A 138 -7.19 15.04 -17.11
C ARG A 138 -8.40 14.12 -16.89
N LEU A 139 -8.40 13.34 -15.83
CA LEU A 139 -9.57 12.55 -15.41
C LEU A 139 -10.72 13.43 -14.92
N GLY A 140 -10.47 14.69 -14.57
CA GLY A 140 -11.48 15.64 -14.10
C GLY A 140 -11.68 15.60 -12.58
N CYS A 141 -10.72 15.10 -11.80
CA CYS A 141 -10.81 15.02 -10.35
C CYS A 141 -10.87 16.40 -9.70
N SER A 142 -11.91 16.65 -8.90
CA SER A 142 -12.15 17.97 -8.25
C SER A 142 -11.53 18.06 -6.86
N MET A 143 -10.25 17.70 -6.76
CA MET A 143 -9.44 17.73 -5.55
C MET A 143 -9.01 19.16 -5.19
N ASP A 144 -8.77 19.43 -3.92
CA ASP A 144 -8.19 20.70 -3.49
C ASP A 144 -6.68 20.72 -3.70
N TRP A 145 -6.26 21.09 -4.89
CA TRP A 145 -4.85 21.14 -5.30
C TRP A 145 -4.01 22.15 -4.49
N SER A 146 -4.64 23.11 -3.83
CA SER A 146 -3.92 24.05 -2.97
C SER A 146 -3.40 23.42 -1.68
N ARG A 147 -3.82 22.17 -1.40
CA ARG A 147 -3.42 21.38 -0.24
C ARG A 147 -2.84 20.02 -0.63
N GLU A 148 -2.23 19.93 -1.80
CA GLU A 148 -1.52 18.70 -2.20
C GLU A 148 -0.48 18.32 -1.15
N GLN A 149 -0.48 17.05 -0.74
CA GLN A 149 0.35 16.50 0.33
C GLN A 149 1.30 15.43 -0.22
N PHE A 150 2.42 15.26 0.45
CA PHE A 150 3.32 14.15 0.19
C PHE A 150 3.75 13.52 1.52
N THR A 151 3.75 12.20 1.61
CA THR A 151 4.04 11.50 2.86
C THR A 151 5.44 11.76 3.45
N MET A 152 6.36 12.39 2.68
CA MET A 152 7.69 12.82 3.14
C MET A 152 7.79 14.35 3.33
N ASP A 153 6.68 15.09 3.28
CA ASP A 153 6.70 16.52 3.60
C ASP A 153 7.12 16.75 5.07
N PRO A 154 7.79 17.85 5.38
CA PRO A 154 8.34 18.09 6.73
C PRO A 154 7.30 18.00 7.86
N HIS A 155 6.08 18.53 7.66
CA HIS A 155 5.01 18.46 8.65
C HIS A 155 4.49 17.01 8.81
N PHE A 156 4.40 16.25 7.69
CA PHE A 156 3.98 14.86 7.71
C PHE A 156 5.04 13.98 8.38
N THR A 157 6.32 14.26 8.14
CA THR A 157 7.43 13.59 8.82
C THR A 157 7.38 13.77 10.34
N LYS A 158 7.00 14.97 10.82
CA LYS A 158 6.79 15.20 12.27
C LYS A 158 5.68 14.31 12.84
N ALA A 159 4.59 14.14 12.10
CA ALA A 159 3.50 13.24 12.50
C ALA A 159 3.98 11.79 12.61
N VAL A 160 4.75 11.33 11.64
CA VAL A 160 5.34 9.98 11.62
C VAL A 160 6.27 9.75 12.81
N ILE A 161 7.20 10.69 13.04
CA ILE A 161 8.14 10.61 14.17
C ILE A 161 7.40 10.60 15.49
N LYS A 162 6.44 11.53 15.69
CA LYS A 162 5.64 11.60 16.93
C LYS A 162 4.91 10.28 17.18
N THR A 163 4.22 9.73 16.18
CA THR A 163 3.50 8.45 16.33
C THR A 163 4.43 7.31 16.73
N PHE A 164 5.62 7.24 16.11
CA PHE A 164 6.59 6.20 16.47
C PHE A 164 7.08 6.33 17.91
N VAL A 165 7.42 7.55 18.33
CA VAL A 165 7.93 7.82 19.69
C VAL A 165 6.86 7.54 20.74
N ASP A 166 5.62 7.97 20.48
CA ASP A 166 4.50 7.74 21.40
C ASP A 166 4.23 6.24 21.55
N LEU A 167 4.11 5.50 20.45
CA LEU A 167 3.91 4.05 20.47
C LEU A 167 5.06 3.30 21.19
N TYR A 168 6.28 3.76 21.03
CA TYR A 168 7.42 3.18 21.73
C TYR A 168 7.34 3.45 23.25
N ASN A 169 7.04 4.67 23.64
CA ASN A 169 6.89 5.04 25.05
C ASN A 169 5.76 4.28 25.75
N ASP A 170 4.68 3.97 25.00
CA ASP A 170 3.55 3.15 25.49
C ASP A 170 3.82 1.63 25.40
N GLY A 171 5.01 1.22 24.96
CA GLY A 171 5.39 -0.19 24.84
C GLY A 171 4.69 -0.95 23.70
N LEU A 172 4.08 -0.21 22.77
CA LEU A 172 3.39 -0.77 21.60
C LEU A 172 4.30 -0.92 20.38
N ILE A 173 5.45 -0.25 20.38
CA ILE A 173 6.56 -0.53 19.46
C ILE A 173 7.71 -1.10 20.26
N TYR A 174 8.30 -2.18 19.76
CA TYR A 174 9.43 -2.86 20.36
C TYR A 174 10.36 -3.45 19.31
N ARG A 175 11.61 -3.71 19.69
CA ARG A 175 12.60 -4.36 18.87
C ARG A 175 12.78 -5.80 19.33
N ASP A 176 12.71 -6.75 18.38
CA ASP A 176 12.80 -8.17 18.71
C ASP A 176 13.49 -8.95 17.57
N LYS A 177 14.12 -10.04 17.93
CA LYS A 177 14.72 -10.97 16.97
C LYS A 177 13.70 -12.04 16.58
N ARG A 178 13.23 -11.98 15.33
CA ARG A 178 12.26 -12.93 14.77
C ARG A 178 12.59 -13.30 13.33
N LEU A 179 11.95 -14.35 12.84
CA LEU A 179 11.90 -14.60 11.41
C LEU A 179 11.03 -13.56 10.72
N VAL A 180 11.54 -13.07 9.59
CA VAL A 180 10.81 -12.20 8.67
C VAL A 180 10.80 -12.80 7.27
N ASN A 181 9.84 -12.40 6.45
CA ASN A 181 9.91 -12.64 5.02
C ASN A 181 10.97 -11.73 4.42
N TRP A 182 12.11 -12.29 4.06
CA TRP A 182 13.24 -11.55 3.49
C TRP A 182 13.30 -11.72 1.99
N ASP A 183 13.33 -10.59 1.27
CA ASP A 183 13.61 -10.60 -0.16
C ASP A 183 15.11 -10.46 -0.41
N PRO A 184 15.81 -11.55 -0.82
CA PRO A 184 17.27 -11.51 -0.96
C PRO A 184 17.76 -10.68 -2.15
N LYS A 185 16.88 -10.35 -3.11
CA LYS A 185 17.21 -9.44 -4.21
C LYS A 185 17.13 -7.98 -3.79
N LEU A 186 16.11 -7.62 -3.03
CA LEU A 186 15.90 -6.27 -2.52
C LEU A 186 16.69 -6.02 -1.24
N LYS A 187 17.12 -7.09 -0.56
CA LYS A 187 17.85 -7.07 0.74
C LYS A 187 17.06 -6.33 1.81
N THR A 188 15.79 -6.63 1.92
CA THR A 188 14.90 -6.04 2.92
C THR A 188 13.82 -7.01 3.34
N ALA A 189 13.35 -6.83 4.57
CA ALA A 189 12.12 -7.46 5.04
C ALA A 189 10.93 -6.92 4.24
N ILE A 190 9.98 -7.79 3.94
CA ILE A 190 8.69 -7.47 3.32
C ILE A 190 7.54 -7.97 4.21
N SER A 191 6.37 -7.39 4.03
CA SER A 191 5.16 -7.80 4.76
C SER A 191 4.66 -9.16 4.26
N ASP A 192 3.99 -9.92 5.14
CA ASP A 192 3.32 -11.18 4.77
C ASP A 192 2.32 -10.99 3.61
N LEU A 193 1.70 -9.82 3.54
CA LEU A 193 0.76 -9.45 2.49
C LEU A 193 1.44 -9.20 1.12
N GLU A 194 2.77 -8.97 1.09
CA GLU A 194 3.58 -8.77 -0.11
C GLU A 194 4.19 -10.11 -0.62
N VAL A 195 3.80 -11.24 0.00
CA VAL A 195 4.26 -12.57 -0.39
C VAL A 195 3.19 -13.27 -1.22
N GLU A 196 3.52 -13.61 -2.46
CA GLU A 196 2.67 -14.38 -3.35
C GLU A 196 3.09 -15.85 -3.36
N THR A 197 2.19 -16.78 -3.00
CA THR A 197 2.47 -18.20 -3.08
C THR A 197 2.22 -18.70 -4.50
N GLN A 198 3.25 -19.31 -5.11
CA GLN A 198 3.19 -19.92 -6.43
C GLN A 198 3.46 -21.42 -6.31
N THR A 199 2.67 -22.24 -6.99
CA THR A 199 2.94 -23.68 -7.07
C THR A 199 3.94 -23.96 -8.18
N ILE A 200 5.12 -24.44 -7.78
CA ILE A 200 6.21 -24.76 -8.72
C ILE A 200 6.59 -26.25 -8.65
N ALA A 201 7.17 -26.76 -9.73
CA ALA A 201 7.78 -28.09 -9.71
C ALA A 201 9.01 -28.08 -8.79
N GLY A 202 9.02 -28.96 -7.83
CA GLY A 202 10.08 -29.12 -6.84
C GLY A 202 10.36 -30.57 -6.54
N SER A 203 11.10 -30.82 -5.50
CA SER A 203 11.58 -32.16 -5.10
C SER A 203 11.50 -32.33 -3.60
N PHE A 204 11.38 -33.58 -3.19
CA PHE A 204 11.35 -33.96 -1.80
C PHE A 204 12.47 -34.99 -1.58
N TRP A 205 13.46 -34.65 -0.75
CA TRP A 205 14.65 -35.48 -0.48
C TRP A 205 14.49 -36.20 0.83
N HIS A 206 14.85 -37.49 0.85
CA HIS A 206 14.85 -38.32 2.03
C HIS A 206 16.31 -38.55 2.49
N LEU A 207 16.59 -38.16 3.73
CA LEU A 207 17.93 -38.11 4.29
C LEU A 207 18.01 -38.98 5.55
N LYS A 208 19.14 -39.70 5.74
CA LYS A 208 19.42 -40.44 6.97
C LYS A 208 20.18 -39.59 7.94
N TYR A 209 19.65 -39.43 9.14
CA TYR A 209 20.32 -38.77 10.27
C TYR A 209 20.72 -39.84 11.27
N PRO A 210 22.03 -40.26 11.34
CA PRO A 210 22.50 -41.31 12.21
C PRO A 210 22.23 -41.06 13.69
N LEU A 211 21.70 -42.01 14.42
CA LEU A 211 21.52 -41.95 15.86
C LEU A 211 22.89 -41.99 16.56
N ALA A 212 23.07 -41.15 17.58
CA ALA A 212 24.29 -41.10 18.35
C ALA A 212 24.37 -42.24 19.37
N ASP A 213 25.56 -42.50 19.88
CA ASP A 213 25.81 -43.38 21.02
C ASP A 213 25.36 -44.85 20.83
N GLY A 214 25.27 -45.30 19.60
CA GLY A 214 24.86 -46.71 19.26
C GLY A 214 23.38 -47.00 19.53
N VAL A 215 22.55 -45.99 19.66
CA VAL A 215 21.10 -46.13 19.81
C VAL A 215 20.48 -46.64 18.49
N THR A 216 19.49 -47.52 18.59
CA THR A 216 18.72 -48.01 17.45
C THR A 216 17.23 -47.83 17.69
N LEU A 217 16.48 -47.76 16.59
CA LEU A 217 15.02 -47.78 16.60
C LEU A 217 14.50 -49.21 16.90
N PRO A 218 13.25 -49.42 17.27
CA PRO A 218 12.65 -50.71 17.50
C PRO A 218 12.73 -51.69 16.28
N ASP A 219 12.80 -51.17 15.08
CA ASP A 219 12.96 -51.92 13.82
C ASP A 219 14.40 -52.23 13.46
N GLY A 220 15.36 -51.86 14.30
CA GLY A 220 16.78 -52.08 14.14
C GLY A 220 17.54 -51.04 13.32
N ARG A 221 16.91 -49.98 12.81
CA ARG A 221 17.60 -48.88 12.13
C ARG A 221 18.43 -48.07 13.13
N ASP A 222 19.59 -47.63 12.72
CA ASP A 222 20.54 -46.80 13.45
C ASP A 222 20.48 -45.33 13.02
N TYR A 223 19.40 -44.93 12.30
CA TYR A 223 19.18 -43.59 11.81
C TYR A 223 17.70 -43.18 11.86
N LEU A 224 17.44 -41.88 11.92
CA LEU A 224 16.14 -41.27 11.63
C LEU A 224 16.08 -40.86 10.16
N GLU A 225 14.98 -41.21 9.50
CA GLU A 225 14.71 -40.74 8.14
C GLU A 225 14.02 -39.37 8.22
N VAL A 226 14.63 -38.35 7.61
CA VAL A 226 14.12 -36.99 7.51
C VAL A 226 13.81 -36.69 6.05
N ALA A 227 12.60 -36.15 5.79
CA ALA A 227 12.21 -35.78 4.45
C ALA A 227 12.04 -34.25 4.37
N THR A 228 12.63 -33.62 3.35
CA THR A 228 12.66 -32.17 3.23
C THR A 228 12.59 -31.69 1.78
N THR A 229 11.96 -30.51 1.58
CA THR A 229 12.01 -29.75 0.32
C THR A 229 13.19 -28.78 0.26
N ARG A 230 13.89 -28.59 1.40
CA ARG A 230 14.99 -27.62 1.55
C ARG A 230 16.22 -28.29 2.18
N PRO A 231 16.91 -29.21 1.45
CA PRO A 231 18.06 -29.91 2.01
C PRO A 231 19.22 -28.99 2.37
N GLU A 232 19.35 -27.81 1.70
CA GLU A 232 20.40 -26.83 2.00
C GLU A 232 20.37 -26.34 3.44
N THR A 233 19.18 -26.17 4.01
CA THR A 233 19.04 -25.61 5.37
C THR A 233 19.41 -26.60 6.48
N MET A 234 19.60 -27.89 6.15
CA MET A 234 20.02 -28.89 7.14
C MET A 234 21.30 -28.53 7.88
N LEU A 235 22.18 -27.76 7.24
CA LEU A 235 23.44 -27.34 7.87
C LEU A 235 23.22 -26.50 9.14
N ALA A 236 22.02 -25.87 9.30
CA ALA A 236 21.63 -25.10 10.47
C ALA A 236 20.57 -25.81 11.35
N ASP A 237 20.32 -27.12 11.15
CA ASP A 237 19.37 -27.85 11.99
C ASP A 237 19.80 -27.83 13.46
N MET A 238 18.84 -27.67 14.34
CA MET A 238 19.04 -27.60 15.80
C MET A 238 18.44 -28.80 16.53
N ALA A 239 17.45 -29.48 15.91
CA ALA A 239 16.80 -30.66 16.47
C ALA A 239 16.17 -31.50 15.36
N VAL A 240 15.75 -32.73 15.71
CA VAL A 240 14.79 -33.51 14.95
C VAL A 240 13.55 -33.68 15.82
N ALA A 241 12.39 -33.30 15.33
CA ALA A 241 11.12 -33.50 16.02
C ALA A 241 10.46 -34.81 15.62
N VAL A 242 9.86 -35.50 16.57
CA VAL A 242 9.03 -36.67 16.41
C VAL A 242 7.74 -36.51 17.24
N ASN A 243 6.66 -37.10 16.78
CA ASN A 243 5.42 -37.05 17.52
C ASN A 243 5.50 -37.89 18.81
N PRO A 244 5.15 -37.32 19.99
CA PRO A 244 5.21 -38.07 21.24
C PRO A 244 4.28 -39.30 21.27
N ALA A 245 3.24 -39.33 20.47
CA ALA A 245 2.32 -40.44 20.35
C ALA A 245 2.78 -41.52 19.34
N ASP A 246 3.82 -41.25 18.55
CA ASP A 246 4.29 -42.19 17.54
C ASP A 246 5.16 -43.32 18.16
N PRO A 247 4.67 -44.58 18.17
CA PRO A 247 5.41 -45.67 18.80
C PRO A 247 6.74 -46.00 18.14
N ARG A 248 6.94 -45.58 16.86
CA ARG A 248 8.18 -45.84 16.13
C ARG A 248 9.36 -45.10 16.76
N TYR A 249 9.14 -43.95 17.40
CA TYR A 249 10.18 -43.04 17.81
C TYR A 249 10.22 -42.73 19.32
N GLN A 250 9.27 -43.24 20.12
CA GLN A 250 9.23 -42.99 21.57
C GLN A 250 10.52 -43.32 22.28
N SER A 251 11.24 -44.41 21.86
CA SER A 251 12.49 -44.85 22.47
C SER A 251 13.67 -43.90 22.27
N VAL A 252 13.57 -42.99 21.29
CA VAL A 252 14.67 -42.10 20.91
C VAL A 252 14.43 -40.65 21.34
N ILE A 253 13.25 -40.30 21.89
CA ILE A 253 12.98 -38.97 22.45
C ILE A 253 13.98 -38.67 23.56
N GLY A 254 14.61 -37.49 23.50
CA GLY A 254 15.66 -37.04 24.41
C GLY A 254 17.05 -37.66 24.11
N LYS A 255 17.18 -38.53 23.08
CA LYS A 255 18.46 -38.93 22.52
C LYS A 255 18.97 -37.92 21.51
N HIS A 256 20.08 -38.22 20.84
CA HIS A 256 20.70 -37.34 19.86
C HIS A 256 20.89 -38.05 18.52
N VAL A 257 20.90 -37.25 17.48
CA VAL A 257 21.44 -37.67 16.16
C VAL A 257 22.72 -36.91 15.87
N ILE A 258 23.56 -37.48 15.03
CA ILE A 258 24.72 -36.82 14.44
C ILE A 258 24.25 -36.16 13.15
N LEU A 259 24.22 -34.84 13.10
CA LEU A 259 23.85 -34.09 11.92
C LEU A 259 24.88 -34.35 10.81
N PRO A 260 24.45 -34.93 9.66
CA PRO A 260 25.37 -35.18 8.57
C PRO A 260 26.13 -33.96 8.11
N LEU A 261 27.25 -34.16 7.45
CA LEU A 261 28.13 -33.11 6.89
C LEU A 261 28.80 -32.20 7.94
N THR A 262 28.10 -31.85 9.03
CA THR A 262 28.63 -30.97 10.09
C THR A 262 29.19 -31.70 11.29
N GLY A 263 28.73 -32.94 11.55
CA GLY A 263 29.10 -33.72 12.72
C GLY A 263 28.51 -33.20 14.05
N ARG A 264 27.67 -32.20 14.03
CA ARG A 264 27.02 -31.65 15.26
C ARG A 264 26.07 -32.67 15.87
N ARG A 265 26.02 -32.69 17.19
CA ARG A 265 25.04 -33.49 17.95
C ARG A 265 23.82 -32.65 18.19
N ILE A 266 22.68 -33.03 17.68
CA ILE A 266 21.40 -32.35 17.86
C ILE A 266 20.39 -33.29 18.55
N PRO A 267 19.50 -32.75 19.41
CA PRO A 267 18.55 -33.57 20.17
C PRO A 267 17.38 -34.04 19.29
N VAL A 268 16.81 -35.20 19.68
CA VAL A 268 15.49 -35.64 19.23
C VAL A 268 14.47 -35.15 20.23
N ILE A 269 13.58 -34.25 19.79
CA ILE A 269 12.56 -33.61 20.61
C ILE A 269 11.16 -34.16 20.32
N ALA A 270 10.27 -34.06 21.30
CA ALA A 270 8.88 -34.42 21.15
C ALA A 270 8.06 -33.15 20.79
N ASP A 271 7.41 -33.16 19.64
CA ASP A 271 6.51 -32.09 19.22
C ASP A 271 5.42 -32.60 18.31
N GLU A 272 4.17 -32.18 18.52
CA GLU A 272 3.01 -32.56 17.71
C GLU A 272 3.07 -32.03 16.26
N HIS A 273 3.96 -31.10 15.97
CA HIS A 273 4.23 -30.63 14.62
C HIS A 273 4.70 -31.76 13.70
N ALA A 274 5.38 -32.76 14.25
CA ALA A 274 5.76 -33.94 13.49
C ALA A 274 4.55 -34.86 13.28
N ASP A 275 3.93 -34.79 12.10
CA ASP A 275 2.77 -35.62 11.73
C ASP A 275 3.23 -37.04 11.42
N PRO A 276 2.74 -38.06 12.18
CA PRO A 276 3.10 -39.47 11.97
C PRO A 276 2.71 -40.03 10.59
N GLU A 277 1.74 -39.41 9.93
CA GLU A 277 1.21 -39.84 8.63
C GLU A 277 1.92 -39.14 7.46
N LEU A 278 2.72 -38.10 7.74
CA LEU A 278 3.42 -37.35 6.71
C LEU A 278 4.88 -37.77 6.58
N GLY A 279 5.25 -38.26 5.41
CA GLY A 279 6.62 -38.71 5.12
C GLY A 279 7.10 -39.82 6.07
N SER A 280 8.22 -39.60 6.75
CA SER A 280 8.76 -40.54 7.74
C SER A 280 8.16 -40.40 9.13
N GLY A 281 7.43 -39.31 9.41
CA GLY A 281 7.01 -38.93 10.77
C GLY A 281 8.11 -38.21 11.59
N CYS A 282 9.29 -38.00 10.99
CA CYS A 282 10.37 -37.20 11.58
C CYS A 282 10.55 -35.92 10.80
N VAL A 283 10.64 -34.78 11.50
CA VAL A 283 10.85 -33.47 10.90
C VAL A 283 12.14 -32.84 11.41
N LYS A 284 13.01 -32.40 10.50
CA LYS A 284 14.18 -31.62 10.85
C LYS A 284 13.71 -30.25 11.36
N ILE A 285 14.33 -29.69 12.36
CA ILE A 285 13.97 -28.40 12.94
C ILE A 285 15.11 -27.41 12.71
N THR A 286 14.82 -26.45 11.81
CA THR A 286 15.73 -25.37 11.42
C THR A 286 15.11 -24.03 11.76
N PRO A 287 15.08 -23.63 13.04
CA PRO A 287 14.29 -22.51 13.51
C PRO A 287 14.73 -21.13 12.96
N GLY A 288 15.95 -21.04 12.41
CA GLY A 288 16.42 -19.83 11.73
C GLY A 288 15.98 -19.69 10.26
N HIS A 289 15.30 -20.71 9.67
CA HIS A 289 14.97 -20.76 8.24
C HIS A 289 13.56 -21.27 7.91
N ASP A 290 12.71 -21.50 8.92
CA ASP A 290 11.33 -21.92 8.74
C ASP A 290 10.47 -21.39 9.90
N PHE A 291 9.30 -20.79 9.57
CA PHE A 291 8.40 -20.20 10.56
C PHE A 291 7.80 -21.23 11.52
N ASN A 292 7.45 -22.42 11.03
CA ASN A 292 6.91 -23.48 11.89
C ASN A 292 8.02 -24.03 12.81
N ASP A 293 9.20 -24.24 12.25
CA ASP A 293 10.37 -24.72 13.01
C ASP A 293 10.80 -23.70 14.08
N PHE A 294 10.62 -22.40 13.81
CA PHE A 294 10.87 -21.33 14.78
C PHE A 294 9.97 -21.48 16.02
N GLU A 295 8.69 -21.75 15.82
CA GLU A 295 7.76 -21.97 16.92
C GLU A 295 8.03 -23.30 17.65
N VAL A 296 8.39 -24.37 16.92
CA VAL A 296 8.86 -25.63 17.53
C VAL A 296 10.11 -25.37 18.37
N GLY A 297 11.07 -24.63 17.85
CA GLY A 297 12.30 -24.27 18.55
C GLY A 297 12.03 -23.54 19.87
N LYS A 298 11.11 -22.58 19.87
CA LYS A 298 10.66 -21.88 21.10
C LYS A 298 10.04 -22.83 22.11
N ARG A 299 9.16 -23.73 21.67
CA ARG A 299 8.58 -24.77 22.57
C ARG A 299 9.62 -25.73 23.12
N ALA A 300 10.67 -25.98 22.35
CA ALA A 300 11.80 -26.78 22.78
C ALA A 300 12.77 -26.04 23.74
N GLY A 301 12.55 -24.74 23.98
CA GLY A 301 13.32 -23.91 24.89
C GLY A 301 14.51 -23.19 24.26
N PHE A 302 14.65 -23.17 22.94
CA PHE A 302 15.68 -22.38 22.26
C PHE A 302 15.30 -20.90 22.27
N ALA A 303 16.16 -20.03 22.79
CA ALA A 303 15.99 -18.60 22.66
C ALA A 303 16.22 -18.17 21.19
N ALA A 304 15.52 -17.15 20.72
CA ALA A 304 15.66 -16.66 19.34
C ALA A 304 17.11 -16.23 19.03
N SER A 305 17.85 -15.74 20.02
CA SER A 305 19.27 -15.39 19.91
C SER A 305 20.21 -16.61 19.72
N GLU A 306 19.75 -17.81 20.06
CA GLU A 306 20.49 -19.06 19.93
C GLU A 306 20.16 -19.81 18.64
N MET A 307 19.08 -19.41 17.97
CA MET A 307 18.64 -20.05 16.74
C MET A 307 19.62 -19.73 15.60
N LEU A 308 20.01 -20.78 14.89
CA LEU A 308 21.09 -20.73 13.90
C LEU A 308 20.57 -20.24 12.56
N ASN A 309 21.23 -19.23 11.99
CA ASN A 309 21.06 -18.78 10.63
C ASN A 309 22.33 -19.08 9.83
N MET A 310 22.21 -19.57 8.62
CA MET A 310 23.35 -19.92 7.77
C MET A 310 23.43 -19.12 6.47
N LEU A 311 22.55 -18.16 6.28
CA LEU A 311 22.47 -17.38 5.05
C LEU A 311 22.73 -15.89 5.32
N ASP A 312 23.40 -15.22 4.38
CA ASP A 312 23.52 -13.76 4.34
C ASP A 312 22.30 -13.09 3.69
N ALA A 313 22.34 -11.77 3.59
CA ALA A 313 21.25 -10.97 3.03
C ALA A 313 20.94 -11.28 1.56
N GLU A 314 21.87 -11.81 0.80
CA GLU A 314 21.75 -12.29 -0.58
C GLU A 314 21.36 -13.76 -0.69
N ALA A 315 21.09 -14.41 0.44
CA ALA A 315 20.86 -15.84 0.56
C ALA A 315 22.04 -16.71 0.07
N ASN A 316 23.27 -16.24 0.28
CA ASN A 316 24.46 -17.05 0.16
C ASN A 316 24.82 -17.64 1.54
N VAL A 317 25.39 -18.82 1.54
CA VAL A 317 25.83 -19.50 2.76
C VAL A 317 26.96 -18.73 3.41
N CYS A 318 26.82 -18.44 4.69
CA CYS A 318 27.80 -17.73 5.51
C CYS A 318 28.00 -18.39 6.87
N GLN A 319 29.11 -18.06 7.54
CA GLN A 319 29.43 -18.53 8.87
C GLN A 319 28.89 -17.55 9.90
N THR A 320 27.83 -17.88 10.60
CA THR A 320 27.25 -17.05 11.67
C THR A 320 27.62 -17.52 13.07
N ALA A 321 28.17 -18.74 13.20
CA ALA A 321 28.72 -19.30 14.41
C ALA A 321 29.92 -20.19 14.06
N ASP A 322 30.89 -20.28 14.95
CA ASP A 322 32.10 -21.10 14.71
C ASP A 322 31.76 -22.55 14.41
N GLY A 323 32.26 -23.04 13.26
CA GLY A 323 32.06 -24.44 12.83
C GLY A 323 30.60 -24.78 12.46
N LEU A 324 29.75 -23.82 12.28
CA LEU A 324 28.35 -24.02 11.88
C LEU A 324 28.29 -24.70 10.50
N VAL A 325 28.99 -24.13 9.54
CA VAL A 325 28.95 -24.59 8.13
C VAL A 325 30.35 -25.05 7.67
N PRO A 326 30.49 -26.21 7.01
CA PRO A 326 31.75 -26.62 6.40
C PRO A 326 32.22 -25.60 5.34
N GLU A 327 33.53 -25.39 5.23
CA GLU A 327 34.13 -24.39 4.35
C GLU A 327 33.71 -24.51 2.88
N GLU A 328 33.49 -25.73 2.40
CA GLU A 328 33.10 -25.98 1.00
C GLU A 328 31.73 -25.41 0.60
N PHE A 329 30.88 -25.06 1.56
CA PHE A 329 29.56 -24.44 1.32
C PHE A 329 29.60 -22.92 1.37
N LEU A 330 30.62 -22.32 1.94
CA LEU A 330 30.69 -20.87 2.16
C LEU A 330 30.68 -20.10 0.83
N GLY A 331 29.84 -19.06 0.77
CA GLY A 331 29.67 -18.21 -0.42
C GLY A 331 28.78 -18.80 -1.51
N LEU A 332 28.35 -20.08 -1.40
CA LEU A 332 27.40 -20.65 -2.34
C LEU A 332 26.00 -20.06 -2.11
N HIS A 333 25.31 -19.75 -3.21
CA HIS A 333 23.90 -19.41 -3.11
C HIS A 333 23.08 -20.62 -2.61
N ARG A 334 21.99 -20.38 -1.88
CA ARG A 334 21.16 -21.45 -1.26
C ARG A 334 20.75 -22.56 -2.23
N PHE A 335 20.50 -22.26 -3.51
CA PHE A 335 20.18 -23.24 -4.55
C PHE A 335 20.69 -22.79 -5.92
N ARG A 336 20.62 -23.68 -6.90
CA ARG A 336 21.07 -23.46 -8.29
C ARG A 336 20.45 -22.23 -8.90
N ARG A 337 21.28 -21.39 -9.51
CA ARG A 337 20.85 -20.20 -10.26
C ARG A 337 21.57 -20.08 -11.60
N ALA A 338 21.00 -19.32 -12.52
CA ALA A 338 21.69 -18.98 -13.76
C ALA A 338 22.79 -17.93 -13.48
N ASN A 339 23.97 -18.11 -14.07
CA ASN A 339 25.00 -17.05 -14.09
C ASN A 339 24.68 -15.99 -15.16
N GLU A 340 25.54 -14.99 -15.31
CA GLU A 340 25.38 -13.90 -16.28
C GLU A 340 25.28 -14.39 -17.74
N ASN A 341 25.81 -15.59 -18.05
CA ASN A 341 25.75 -16.21 -19.36
C ASN A 341 24.57 -17.18 -19.52
N GLY A 342 23.65 -17.26 -18.53
CA GLY A 342 22.51 -18.14 -18.51
C GLY A 342 22.84 -19.62 -18.19
N ALA A 343 24.11 -19.95 -17.88
CA ALA A 343 24.47 -21.31 -17.45
C ALA A 343 24.08 -21.53 -15.98
N GLY A 344 23.55 -22.72 -15.65
CA GLY A 344 23.24 -23.08 -14.29
C GLY A 344 24.49 -23.26 -13.46
N VAL A 345 24.55 -22.60 -12.31
CA VAL A 345 25.59 -22.77 -11.28
C VAL A 345 24.94 -23.41 -10.07
N ASP A 346 25.46 -24.54 -9.64
CA ASP A 346 24.96 -25.28 -8.49
C ASP A 346 25.17 -24.45 -7.20
N GLY A 347 24.19 -24.52 -6.30
CA GLY A 347 24.25 -23.90 -5.01
C GLY A 347 24.47 -24.90 -3.88
N ALA A 348 24.22 -24.47 -2.66
CA ALA A 348 24.36 -25.27 -1.46
C ALA A 348 23.42 -26.50 -1.47
N ARG A 349 22.21 -26.36 -2.01
CA ARG A 349 21.24 -27.46 -2.13
C ARG A 349 21.80 -28.61 -2.92
N GLU A 350 22.34 -28.35 -4.11
CA GLU A 350 22.89 -29.37 -5.00
C GLU A 350 24.13 -30.03 -4.37
N LEU A 351 24.98 -29.25 -3.72
CA LEU A 351 26.16 -29.76 -3.04
C LEU A 351 25.80 -30.64 -1.83
N VAL A 352 24.82 -30.22 -1.00
CA VAL A 352 24.33 -31.02 0.12
C VAL A 352 23.83 -32.38 -0.37
N VAL A 353 23.00 -32.42 -1.42
CA VAL A 353 22.48 -33.68 -1.99
C VAL A 353 23.60 -34.55 -2.50
N ALA A 354 24.58 -33.97 -3.20
CA ALA A 354 25.76 -34.74 -3.70
C ALA A 354 26.56 -35.35 -2.55
N ARG A 355 26.86 -34.59 -1.49
CA ARG A 355 27.61 -35.09 -0.33
C ARG A 355 26.85 -36.13 0.47
N MET A 356 25.54 -35.95 0.65
CA MET A 356 24.69 -36.95 1.29
C MET A 356 24.68 -38.29 0.51
N LYS A 357 24.64 -38.19 -0.81
CA LYS A 357 24.73 -39.37 -1.71
C LYS A 357 26.08 -40.08 -1.62
N GLU A 358 27.18 -39.32 -1.67
CA GLU A 358 28.54 -39.84 -1.52
C GLU A 358 28.76 -40.59 -0.19
N GLN A 359 28.16 -40.11 0.90
CA GLN A 359 28.21 -40.72 2.23
C GLN A 359 27.20 -41.89 2.41
N GLY A 360 26.36 -42.19 1.41
CA GLY A 360 25.32 -43.24 1.52
C GLY A 360 24.16 -42.84 2.44
N LEU A 361 24.00 -41.55 2.71
CA LEU A 361 22.99 -40.97 3.62
C LEU A 361 21.77 -40.39 2.87
N LEU A 362 21.78 -40.37 1.54
CA LEU A 362 20.62 -40.07 0.71
C LEU A 362 19.82 -41.37 0.47
N ILE A 363 18.53 -41.35 0.73
CA ILE A 363 17.60 -42.46 0.44
C ILE A 363 17.00 -42.18 -0.95
N PRO A 364 17.27 -43.05 -1.95
CA PRO A 364 16.77 -42.82 -3.30
C PRO A 364 15.26 -43.04 -3.40
N HIS A 365 14.60 -42.22 -4.22
CA HIS A 365 13.23 -42.43 -4.64
C HIS A 365 13.19 -43.47 -5.77
N ILE A 366 12.44 -44.56 -5.57
CA ILE A 366 12.38 -45.67 -6.51
C ILE A 366 11.13 -45.58 -7.39
N THR A 367 11.31 -45.45 -8.68
CA THR A 367 10.23 -45.59 -9.67
C THR A 367 10.43 -46.85 -10.50
N LYS A 368 9.50 -47.17 -11.40
CA LYS A 368 9.62 -48.28 -12.36
C LYS A 368 9.66 -47.72 -13.77
N ASP A 369 10.58 -48.24 -14.57
CA ASP A 369 10.62 -47.93 -16.00
C ASP A 369 9.45 -48.61 -16.76
N LYS A 370 9.42 -48.45 -18.08
CA LYS A 370 8.38 -49.07 -18.93
C LYS A 370 8.42 -50.58 -18.97
N GLU A 371 9.53 -51.15 -18.56
CA GLU A 371 9.79 -52.60 -18.51
C GLU A 371 9.59 -53.17 -17.11
N GLY A 372 9.28 -52.32 -16.12
CA GLY A 372 9.02 -52.71 -14.74
C GLY A 372 10.28 -52.79 -13.86
N ASN A 373 11.45 -52.41 -14.35
CA ASN A 373 12.70 -52.39 -13.56
C ASN A 373 12.73 -51.16 -12.63
N PRO A 374 13.33 -51.28 -11.43
CA PRO A 374 13.50 -50.15 -10.53
C PRO A 374 14.48 -49.12 -11.10
N VAL A 375 14.08 -47.86 -11.05
CA VAL A 375 14.92 -46.72 -11.41
C VAL A 375 15.06 -45.84 -10.18
N GLU A 376 16.30 -45.58 -9.80
CA GLU A 376 16.63 -44.71 -8.66
C GLU A 376 16.70 -43.24 -9.07
N HIS A 377 16.08 -42.38 -8.29
CA HIS A 377 16.15 -40.94 -8.41
C HIS A 377 16.63 -40.33 -7.09
N ASP A 378 17.35 -39.24 -7.13
CA ASP A 378 17.86 -38.56 -5.93
C ASP A 378 16.76 -37.92 -5.09
N ALA A 379 15.58 -37.72 -5.66
CA ALA A 379 14.44 -37.08 -4.98
C ALA A 379 13.10 -37.53 -5.58
N GLU A 380 12.05 -37.44 -4.78
CA GLU A 380 10.67 -37.57 -5.20
C GLU A 380 10.18 -36.25 -5.84
N PRO A 381 9.68 -36.26 -7.10
CA PRO A 381 9.11 -35.04 -7.70
C PRO A 381 7.82 -34.63 -6.98
N ARG A 382 7.70 -33.36 -6.64
CA ARG A 382 6.50 -32.78 -6.02
C ARG A 382 6.17 -31.37 -6.54
N GLN A 383 4.88 -31.02 -6.46
CA GLN A 383 4.45 -29.64 -6.59
C GLN A 383 4.56 -28.96 -5.21
N ILE A 384 5.28 -27.85 -5.15
CA ILE A 384 5.58 -27.16 -3.89
C ILE A 384 5.01 -25.73 -3.95
N ALA A 385 4.20 -25.40 -2.95
CA ALA A 385 3.77 -24.02 -2.71
C ALA A 385 4.97 -23.22 -2.22
N THR A 386 5.46 -22.32 -3.06
CA THR A 386 6.69 -21.54 -2.81
C THR A 386 6.37 -20.06 -2.69
N PRO A 387 6.84 -19.39 -1.62
CA PRO A 387 6.60 -17.96 -1.43
C PRO A 387 7.54 -17.12 -2.34
N PHE A 388 6.96 -16.14 -3.04
CA PHE A 388 7.68 -15.17 -3.86
C PHE A 388 7.35 -13.76 -3.40
N GLY A 389 8.32 -12.86 -3.40
CA GLY A 389 8.07 -11.43 -3.19
C GLY A 389 7.40 -10.81 -4.42
N ASP A 390 6.31 -10.07 -4.21
CA ASP A 390 5.52 -9.43 -5.27
C ASP A 390 6.35 -8.40 -6.09
N ARG A 391 7.31 -7.74 -5.44
CA ARG A 391 8.19 -6.71 -6.03
C ARG A 391 9.48 -7.28 -6.57
N GLY A 392 10.18 -8.11 -5.77
CA GLY A 392 11.45 -8.72 -6.14
C GLY A 392 11.31 -9.80 -7.20
N GLY A 393 10.19 -10.52 -7.20
CA GLY A 393 9.89 -11.65 -8.07
C GLY A 393 10.81 -12.85 -7.83
N VAL A 394 11.38 -12.95 -6.63
CA VAL A 394 12.29 -14.03 -6.21
C VAL A 394 11.68 -14.80 -5.04
N VAL A 395 12.14 -16.03 -4.85
CA VAL A 395 11.74 -16.85 -3.70
C VAL A 395 12.19 -16.15 -2.41
N ILE A 396 11.24 -15.95 -1.51
CA ILE A 396 11.48 -15.35 -0.19
C ILE A 396 12.28 -16.31 0.69
N GLU A 397 13.08 -15.74 1.60
CA GLU A 397 13.79 -16.50 2.64
C GLU A 397 13.22 -16.13 4.01
N PRO A 398 12.73 -17.09 4.80
CA PRO A 398 12.56 -16.87 6.24
C PRO A 398 13.92 -16.57 6.86
N TRP A 399 14.12 -15.34 7.33
CA TRP A 399 15.42 -14.87 7.80
C TRP A 399 15.35 -14.30 9.21
N LEU A 400 16.20 -14.80 10.07
CA LEU A 400 16.23 -14.43 11.48
C LEU A 400 17.04 -13.15 11.68
N THR A 401 16.35 -12.07 12.04
CA THR A 401 16.99 -10.76 12.22
C THR A 401 16.25 -9.92 13.26
N ASP A 402 16.95 -8.93 13.81
CA ASP A 402 16.35 -7.93 14.70
C ASP A 402 15.58 -6.93 13.88
N GLN A 403 14.30 -6.73 14.23
CA GLN A 403 13.39 -5.82 13.53
C GLN A 403 12.54 -5.04 14.54
N TRP A 404 11.94 -3.94 14.08
CA TRP A 404 10.95 -3.19 14.84
C TRP A 404 9.55 -3.69 14.54
N TYR A 405 8.79 -3.92 15.60
CA TYR A 405 7.43 -4.45 15.53
C TYR A 405 6.44 -3.55 16.24
N VAL A 406 5.27 -3.38 15.63
CA VAL A 406 4.09 -2.81 16.28
C VAL A 406 3.25 -3.95 16.84
N ASN A 407 2.79 -3.81 18.09
CA ASN A 407 1.80 -4.69 18.70
C ASN A 407 0.41 -4.43 18.08
N ALA A 408 0.22 -4.93 16.87
CA ALA A 408 -0.99 -4.69 16.09
C ALA A 408 -2.24 -5.30 16.75
N ALA A 409 -2.10 -6.39 17.50
CA ALA A 409 -3.21 -7.03 18.19
C ALA A 409 -3.85 -6.12 19.25
N GLU A 410 -3.04 -5.30 19.94
CA GLU A 410 -3.56 -4.32 20.89
C GLU A 410 -4.29 -3.18 20.17
N LEU A 411 -3.67 -2.65 19.10
CA LEU A 411 -4.25 -1.55 18.31
C LEU A 411 -5.50 -1.97 17.52
N ALA A 412 -5.67 -3.25 17.23
CA ALA A 412 -6.83 -3.78 16.49
C ALA A 412 -8.12 -3.82 17.31
N LYS A 413 -8.05 -3.77 18.65
CA LYS A 413 -9.23 -3.94 19.53
C LYS A 413 -10.32 -2.88 19.28
N GLN A 414 -9.96 -1.62 19.20
CA GLN A 414 -10.90 -0.53 18.98
C GLN A 414 -11.50 -0.55 17.57
N PRO A 415 -10.75 -0.73 16.48
CA PRO A 415 -11.28 -0.96 15.14
C PRO A 415 -12.28 -2.12 15.06
N ILE A 416 -11.96 -3.27 15.66
CA ILE A 416 -12.86 -4.43 15.71
C ILE A 416 -14.19 -4.06 16.37
N GLU A 417 -14.15 -3.38 17.50
CA GLU A 417 -15.37 -2.99 18.22
C GLU A 417 -16.17 -1.93 17.47
N ALA A 418 -15.52 -0.96 16.83
CA ALA A 418 -16.16 0.08 16.02
C ALA A 418 -16.95 -0.53 14.83
N VAL A 419 -16.39 -1.53 14.15
CA VAL A 419 -17.10 -2.23 13.07
C VAL A 419 -18.20 -3.12 13.64
N ARG A 420 -17.97 -3.82 14.76
CA ARG A 420 -18.94 -4.72 15.40
C ARG A 420 -20.17 -3.97 15.91
N SER A 421 -19.98 -2.79 16.49
CA SER A 421 -21.06 -1.92 16.96
C SER A 421 -21.78 -1.20 15.82
N GLY A 422 -21.18 -1.12 14.62
CA GLY A 422 -21.68 -0.36 13.48
C GLY A 422 -21.34 1.13 13.56
N ASP A 423 -20.45 1.54 14.43
CA ASP A 423 -19.88 2.89 14.48
C ASP A 423 -19.05 3.21 13.23
N ILE A 424 -18.38 2.19 12.68
CA ILE A 424 -17.82 2.22 11.32
C ILE A 424 -18.59 1.20 10.47
N GLN A 425 -19.07 1.64 9.31
CA GLN A 425 -19.79 0.79 8.37
C GLN A 425 -18.87 0.34 7.24
N ILE A 426 -18.83 -0.95 6.94
CA ILE A 426 -18.13 -1.50 5.76
C ILE A 426 -19.16 -1.80 4.67
N VAL A 427 -18.97 -1.21 3.50
CA VAL A 427 -19.82 -1.39 2.33
C VAL A 427 -19.01 -1.97 1.17
N PRO A 428 -19.39 -3.09 0.56
CA PRO A 428 -20.52 -3.94 0.95
C PRO A 428 -20.24 -4.76 2.21
N LYS A 429 -21.26 -5.01 2.99
CA LYS A 429 -21.20 -5.72 4.28
C LYS A 429 -20.57 -7.11 4.21
N THR A 430 -20.50 -7.71 3.03
CA THR A 430 -19.85 -9.01 2.83
C THR A 430 -18.38 -9.04 3.23
N TRP A 431 -17.72 -7.90 3.25
CA TRP A 431 -16.31 -7.76 3.65
C TRP A 431 -16.09 -7.76 5.16
N GLU A 432 -17.13 -7.53 5.99
CA GLU A 432 -17.00 -7.58 7.45
C GLU A 432 -16.42 -8.91 7.94
N LYS A 433 -16.88 -10.03 7.36
CA LYS A 433 -16.37 -11.36 7.75
C LYS A 433 -14.86 -11.49 7.49
N THR A 434 -14.38 -10.98 6.36
CA THR A 434 -12.97 -11.01 6.00
C THR A 434 -12.18 -10.09 6.91
N PHE A 435 -12.72 -8.89 7.19
CA PHE A 435 -12.13 -7.93 8.13
C PHE A 435 -11.95 -8.54 9.52
N PHE A 436 -13.00 -9.12 10.12
CA PHE A 436 -12.91 -9.73 11.45
C PHE A 436 -11.95 -10.90 11.50
N ASN A 437 -12.01 -11.81 10.50
CA ASN A 437 -11.11 -12.96 10.46
C ASN A 437 -9.63 -12.53 10.44
N TRP A 438 -9.30 -11.45 9.75
CA TRP A 438 -7.93 -10.96 9.68
C TRP A 438 -7.54 -10.17 10.94
N MET A 439 -8.39 -9.23 11.39
CA MET A 439 -8.10 -8.38 12.53
C MET A 439 -8.01 -9.14 13.85
N GLU A 440 -8.85 -10.16 14.05
CA GLU A 440 -8.84 -11.01 15.25
C GLU A 440 -7.63 -11.94 15.32
N ASN A 441 -6.99 -12.22 14.18
CA ASN A 441 -5.81 -13.08 14.09
C ASN A 441 -4.54 -12.30 13.64
N ILE A 442 -4.57 -10.96 13.78
CA ILE A 442 -3.48 -10.11 13.29
C ILE A 442 -2.16 -10.41 13.99
N GLN A 443 -1.12 -10.55 13.19
CA GLN A 443 0.25 -10.78 13.68
C GLN A 443 0.94 -9.45 14.00
N PRO A 444 2.00 -9.45 14.83
CA PRO A 444 2.83 -8.27 15.02
C PRO A 444 3.33 -7.71 13.70
N TRP A 445 3.15 -6.41 13.50
CA TRP A 445 3.49 -5.75 12.25
C TRP A 445 4.96 -5.31 12.26
N CYS A 446 5.80 -5.93 11.42
CA CYS A 446 7.17 -5.51 11.18
C CYS A 446 7.19 -4.18 10.42
N VAL A 447 7.73 -3.12 11.03
CA VAL A 447 7.73 -1.75 10.47
C VAL A 447 9.09 -1.26 10.01
N SER A 448 10.16 -2.04 10.15
CA SER A 448 11.50 -1.68 9.67
C SER A 448 11.77 -2.23 8.28
N ARG A 449 12.44 -1.42 7.44
CA ARG A 449 12.85 -1.76 6.08
C ARG A 449 14.28 -1.31 5.85
N GLN A 450 15.09 -2.19 5.26
CA GLN A 450 16.52 -1.98 4.99
C GLN A 450 16.71 -1.20 3.68
N LEU A 451 16.09 -0.02 3.60
CA LEU A 451 16.10 0.87 2.45
C LEU A 451 16.83 2.17 2.79
N TRP A 452 17.17 2.93 1.76
CA TRP A 452 17.69 4.29 1.92
C TRP A 452 16.59 5.35 1.80
N TRP A 453 15.56 5.06 1.03
CA TRP A 453 14.43 5.96 0.78
C TRP A 453 13.26 5.65 1.72
N GLY A 454 12.87 6.62 2.53
CA GLY A 454 11.76 6.56 3.49
C GLY A 454 12.07 7.33 4.76
N HIS A 455 11.16 7.31 5.71
CA HIS A 455 11.32 7.91 7.04
C HIS A 455 12.31 7.09 7.86
N ARG A 456 13.45 7.64 8.20
CA ARG A 456 14.40 6.97 9.10
C ARG A 456 13.75 6.72 10.46
N ILE A 457 14.01 5.55 11.02
CA ILE A 457 13.52 5.19 12.34
C ILE A 457 14.15 6.13 13.37
N PRO A 458 13.34 6.84 14.20
CA PRO A 458 13.85 7.81 15.19
C PRO A 458 14.37 7.11 16.45
N ALA A 459 15.28 6.16 16.25
CA ALA A 459 15.94 5.39 17.30
C ALA A 459 17.45 5.46 17.11
N TRP A 460 18.17 5.64 18.22
CA TRP A 460 19.62 5.66 18.27
C TRP A 460 20.12 4.54 19.15
N PHE A 461 21.21 3.97 18.74
CA PHE A 461 21.93 2.95 19.52
C PHE A 461 23.15 3.57 20.20
N GLY A 462 23.47 3.08 21.38
CA GLY A 462 24.68 3.38 22.10
C GLY A 462 25.28 2.13 22.74
N PHE A 463 26.48 2.21 23.22
CA PHE A 463 27.09 1.11 23.96
C PHE A 463 26.57 1.09 25.40
N LYS A 464 26.27 -0.10 25.91
CA LYS A 464 25.85 -0.33 27.27
C LYS A 464 27.02 -0.86 28.09
N PHE A 465 27.27 -0.29 29.27
CA PHE A 465 28.38 -0.66 30.14
C PHE A 465 27.87 -1.06 31.52
N GLU A 466 28.55 -2.02 32.13
CA GLU A 466 28.38 -2.33 33.54
C GLU A 466 29.68 -2.13 34.29
N ARG A 467 29.59 -1.81 35.61
CA ARG A 467 30.76 -1.70 36.49
C ARG A 467 31.04 -3.05 37.09
N THR A 468 32.23 -3.59 36.89
CA THR A 468 32.66 -4.85 37.49
C THR A 468 32.91 -4.70 38.97
N SER A 469 32.96 -5.81 39.74
CA SER A 469 33.32 -5.82 41.17
C SER A 469 34.71 -5.25 41.45
N LYS A 470 35.56 -5.09 40.45
CA LYS A 470 36.87 -4.45 40.55
C LYS A 470 36.85 -2.94 40.25
N GLY A 471 35.67 -2.40 39.97
CA GLY A 471 35.50 -0.99 39.64
C GLY A 471 35.83 -0.62 38.16
N GLU A 472 36.10 -1.60 37.32
CA GLU A 472 36.37 -1.41 35.90
C GLU A 472 35.06 -1.43 35.07
N TRP A 473 34.98 -0.66 34.00
CA TRP A 473 33.83 -0.69 33.09
C TRP A 473 33.99 -1.81 32.05
N ARG A 474 32.93 -2.61 31.89
CA ARG A 474 32.83 -3.67 30.87
C ARG A 474 31.68 -3.38 29.96
N GLU A 475 31.93 -3.41 28.62
CA GLU A 475 30.89 -3.33 27.63
C GLU A 475 29.99 -4.59 27.69
N LEU A 476 28.68 -4.38 27.67
CA LEU A 476 27.68 -5.44 27.55
C LEU A 476 27.40 -5.75 26.07
N PRO A 477 27.04 -7.00 25.74
CA PRO A 477 26.66 -7.36 24.37
C PRO A 477 25.44 -6.60 23.85
N GLU A 478 24.55 -6.23 24.78
CA GLU A 478 23.33 -5.49 24.48
C GLU A 478 23.64 -4.02 24.22
N LYS A 479 22.91 -3.43 23.26
CA LYS A 479 22.98 -1.99 22.98
C LYS A 479 21.97 -1.23 23.83
N ALA A 480 22.31 0.00 24.21
CA ALA A 480 21.34 0.97 24.68
C ALA A 480 20.52 1.46 23.48
N ILE A 481 19.22 1.65 23.66
CA ILE A 481 18.31 2.15 22.64
C ILE A 481 17.67 3.43 23.15
N PHE A 482 17.78 4.49 22.35
CA PHE A 482 17.21 5.80 22.62
C PHE A 482 16.25 6.17 21.50
N VAL A 483 14.96 6.25 21.79
CA VAL A 483 13.95 6.70 20.85
C VAL A 483 13.56 8.13 21.17
N ALA A 484 13.70 9.05 20.24
CA ALA A 484 13.50 10.48 20.47
C ALA A 484 12.87 11.18 19.25
N ALA A 485 12.05 12.20 19.49
CA ALA A 485 11.44 13.00 18.44
C ALA A 485 12.35 14.14 17.94
N SER A 486 13.36 14.50 18.73
CA SER A 486 14.31 15.57 18.40
C SER A 486 15.69 15.28 18.96
N GLU A 487 16.70 15.98 18.44
CA GLU A 487 18.07 15.90 18.96
C GLU A 487 18.16 16.37 20.41
N GLU A 488 17.36 17.34 20.82
CA GLU A 488 17.28 17.80 22.20
C GLU A 488 16.82 16.68 23.14
N GLU A 489 15.70 16.04 22.81
CA GLU A 489 15.18 14.90 23.55
C GLU A 489 16.16 13.72 23.59
N LEU A 490 16.84 13.44 22.46
CA LEU A 490 17.88 12.42 22.39
C LEU A 490 19.00 12.72 23.37
N ARG A 491 19.51 13.96 23.40
CA ARG A 491 20.58 14.40 24.31
C ARG A 491 20.16 14.24 25.78
N GLU A 492 18.92 14.60 26.12
CA GLU A 492 18.39 14.39 27.47
C GLU A 492 18.32 12.91 27.84
N LYS A 493 17.79 12.06 26.96
CA LYS A 493 17.68 10.61 27.19
C LYS A 493 19.04 9.95 27.34
N VAL A 494 20.02 10.32 26.51
CA VAL A 494 21.39 9.83 26.61
C VAL A 494 22.03 10.33 27.92
N TRP A 495 21.79 11.59 28.29
CA TRP A 495 22.29 12.14 29.52
C TRP A 495 21.75 11.41 30.76
N HIS A 496 20.47 11.10 30.80
CA HIS A 496 19.85 10.36 31.93
C HIS A 496 20.26 8.88 31.96
N ALA A 497 20.46 8.25 30.81
CA ALA A 497 20.91 6.86 30.74
C ALA A 497 22.39 6.70 31.18
N SER A 498 23.19 7.76 31.10
CA SER A 498 24.53 7.81 31.65
C SER A 498 24.53 7.98 33.15
N ASP A 499 23.41 8.31 33.79
CA ASP A 499 23.19 8.22 35.23
C ASP A 499 22.99 6.73 35.61
N LEU A 500 24.07 5.93 35.51
CA LEU A 500 24.11 4.60 36.09
C LEU A 500 23.95 4.75 37.62
N ASP A 501 22.86 4.23 38.16
CA ASP A 501 22.36 4.36 39.51
C ASP A 501 23.27 3.77 40.61
N ASP A 502 24.56 3.81 40.44
CA ASP A 502 25.48 3.41 41.50
C ASP A 502 26.71 4.32 41.57
N VAL A 503 26.48 5.61 41.81
CA VAL A 503 27.56 6.56 42.06
C VAL A 503 27.72 6.82 43.55
N THR A 504 28.37 5.90 44.23
CA THR A 504 28.84 6.14 45.60
C THR A 504 29.90 7.25 45.69
N ASP A 505 30.45 7.71 44.55
CA ASP A 505 31.53 8.72 44.48
C ASP A 505 31.19 10.01 43.73
N GLY A 506 29.94 10.23 43.28
CA GLY A 506 29.54 11.49 42.67
C GLY A 506 30.18 11.79 41.30
N LYS A 507 30.84 10.82 40.67
CA LYS A 507 31.42 10.95 39.34
C LYS A 507 30.48 10.35 38.29
N ARG A 508 29.68 11.22 37.67
CA ARG A 508 28.94 10.91 36.43
C ARG A 508 29.93 10.54 35.34
N TRP A 509 29.52 9.66 34.38
CA TRP A 509 30.25 9.52 33.13
C TRP A 509 30.16 10.89 32.42
N PRO A 510 31.26 11.63 32.25
CA PRO A 510 31.21 12.99 31.73
C PRO A 510 31.23 12.98 30.19
N GLY A 511 30.69 11.92 29.52
CA GLY A 511 30.88 11.70 28.11
C GLY A 511 30.29 12.82 27.27
N THR A 512 31.11 13.38 26.39
CA THR A 512 30.62 14.26 25.33
C THR A 512 29.74 13.44 24.39
N PHE A 513 28.48 13.85 24.24
CA PHE A 513 27.57 13.28 23.23
C PHE A 513 28.16 13.47 21.83
N ILE A 514 28.29 12.38 21.08
CA ILE A 514 28.75 12.41 19.68
C ILE A 514 27.84 11.53 18.85
N GLU A 515 27.16 12.13 17.88
CA GLU A 515 26.40 11.38 16.89
C GLU A 515 27.33 10.89 15.77
N CYS A 516 27.22 9.61 15.44
CA CYS A 516 28.06 8.90 14.49
C CYS A 516 27.21 8.35 13.33
N ALA A 517 27.83 8.10 12.21
CA ALA A 517 27.16 7.51 11.06
C ALA A 517 26.76 6.05 11.28
N ASN A 518 27.53 5.30 12.04
CA ASN A 518 27.32 3.87 12.30
C ASN A 518 28.09 3.38 13.53
N GLU A 519 27.89 2.09 13.88
CA GLU A 519 28.56 1.44 15.02
C GLU A 519 30.08 1.41 14.89
N GLU A 520 30.61 1.19 13.68
CA GLU A 520 32.07 1.12 13.47
C GLU A 520 32.74 2.47 13.77
N GLU A 521 32.17 3.57 13.32
CA GLU A 521 32.64 4.90 13.65
C GLU A 521 32.55 5.18 15.16
N ALA A 522 31.43 4.78 15.76
CA ALA A 522 31.23 4.90 17.21
C ALA A 522 32.30 4.12 18.00
N ARG A 523 32.67 2.91 17.57
CA ARG A 523 33.77 2.13 18.18
C ARG A 523 35.12 2.82 18.01
N GLN A 524 35.39 3.40 16.85
CA GLN A 524 36.63 4.15 16.62
C GLN A 524 36.75 5.38 17.51
N ILE A 525 35.64 6.05 17.80
CA ILE A 525 35.60 7.20 18.71
C ILE A 525 35.88 6.73 20.14
N LEU A 526 35.23 5.68 20.64
CA LEU A 526 35.49 5.14 21.99
C LEU A 526 36.92 4.68 22.19
N LEU A 527 37.58 4.15 21.15
CA LEU A 527 39.00 3.76 21.22
C LEU A 527 39.91 4.97 21.38
N LYS A 528 39.56 6.15 20.86
CA LYS A 528 40.32 7.37 20.87
C LYS A 528 40.02 8.25 22.08
N ASP A 529 38.76 8.34 22.42
CA ASP A 529 38.27 9.20 23.52
C ASP A 529 37.32 8.41 24.42
N LYS A 530 37.79 8.02 25.57
CA LYS A 530 37.02 7.26 26.58
C LYS A 530 36.01 8.12 27.35
N GLU A 531 36.05 9.43 27.17
CA GLU A 531 35.08 10.36 27.73
C GLU A 531 33.93 10.65 26.78
N ALA A 532 33.98 10.20 25.50
CA ALA A 532 32.90 10.31 24.54
C ALA A 532 31.80 9.26 24.75
N TYR A 533 30.55 9.65 24.59
CA TYR A 533 29.41 8.74 24.48
C TYR A 533 28.86 8.78 23.05
N PRO A 534 29.39 7.93 22.17
CA PRO A 534 28.97 7.90 20.80
C PRO A 534 27.64 7.14 20.64
N VAL A 535 26.74 7.71 19.86
CA VAL A 535 25.47 7.11 19.45
C VAL A 535 25.33 7.14 17.95
N TRP A 536 24.58 6.21 17.37
CA TRP A 536 24.29 6.19 15.94
C TRP A 536 22.83 5.86 15.70
N GLN A 537 22.23 6.56 14.73
CA GLN A 537 20.83 6.36 14.36
C GLN A 537 20.65 5.04 13.62
N ASP A 538 19.53 4.38 13.83
CA ASP A 538 19.10 3.21 13.05
C ASP A 538 19.19 3.50 11.54
N GLN A 539 19.74 2.55 10.79
CA GLN A 539 19.90 2.70 9.34
C GLN A 539 18.64 2.37 8.56
N ASP A 540 17.70 1.68 9.20
CA ASP A 540 16.46 1.29 8.59
C ASP A 540 15.50 2.48 8.47
N VAL A 541 14.57 2.36 7.54
CA VAL A 541 13.44 3.27 7.41
C VAL A 541 12.15 2.56 7.81
N LEU A 542 11.13 3.35 8.10
CA LEU A 542 9.79 2.82 8.38
C LEU A 542 9.13 2.26 7.12
N ASP A 543 8.32 1.25 7.32
CA ASP A 543 7.38 0.75 6.31
C ASP A 543 6.52 1.89 5.77
N THR A 544 6.37 1.96 4.46
CA THR A 544 5.51 2.94 3.77
C THR A 544 4.12 3.02 4.40
N TRP A 545 3.55 1.88 4.73
CA TRP A 545 2.21 1.79 5.31
C TRP A 545 2.12 2.39 6.73
N PHE A 546 3.24 2.55 7.43
CA PHE A 546 3.26 3.23 8.73
C PHE A 546 2.95 4.73 8.57
N SER A 547 3.59 5.39 7.63
CA SER A 547 3.30 6.80 7.33
C SER A 547 1.93 6.96 6.66
N SER A 548 1.59 6.11 5.69
CA SER A 548 0.31 6.17 4.98
C SER A 548 -0.89 5.95 5.90
N ALA A 549 -0.72 5.24 7.02
CA ALA A 549 -1.76 5.04 8.02
C ALA A 549 -2.15 6.33 8.78
N LEU A 550 -1.35 7.38 8.69
CA LEU A 550 -1.63 8.68 9.32
C LEU A 550 -2.40 9.63 8.40
N TRP A 551 -2.66 9.22 7.16
CA TRP A 551 -3.23 10.04 6.10
C TRP A 551 -4.51 10.79 6.48
N PRO A 552 -5.50 10.20 7.18
CA PRO A 552 -6.76 10.86 7.50
C PRO A 552 -6.65 12.10 8.36
N PHE A 553 -5.61 12.25 9.16
CA PHE A 553 -5.45 13.33 10.13
C PHE A 553 -4.14 14.12 9.96
N ALA A 554 -3.04 13.48 9.54
CA ALA A 554 -1.80 14.20 9.28
C ALA A 554 -1.94 15.18 8.12
N THR A 555 -2.70 14.84 7.09
CA THR A 555 -3.02 15.74 5.97
C THR A 555 -3.87 16.95 6.37
N LEU A 556 -4.53 16.88 7.52
CA LEU A 556 -5.35 17.98 8.07
C LEU A 556 -4.57 18.86 9.07
N GLY A 557 -3.27 18.56 9.27
CA GLY A 557 -2.36 19.37 10.07
C GLY A 557 -1.93 18.79 11.41
N TRP A 558 -2.37 17.59 11.79
CA TRP A 558 -1.87 16.92 12.98
C TRP A 558 -0.36 16.61 12.84
N PRO A 559 0.45 16.76 13.92
CA PRO A 559 0.12 17.07 15.30
C PRO A 559 0.12 18.58 15.66
N GLU A 560 0.41 19.45 14.71
CA GLU A 560 0.51 20.90 14.97
C GLU A 560 -0.79 21.58 14.55
N GLU A 561 -1.50 22.18 15.52
CA GLU A 561 -2.71 22.99 15.26
C GLU A 561 -2.43 24.23 14.37
N ASN A 562 -1.16 24.62 14.20
CA ASN A 562 -0.72 25.81 13.47
C ASN A 562 0.12 25.50 12.22
N SER A 563 0.14 24.26 11.74
CA SER A 563 0.96 23.94 10.57
C SER A 563 0.43 24.62 9.31
N VAL A 564 1.22 25.57 8.81
CA VAL A 564 0.99 26.25 7.54
C VAL A 564 1.28 25.26 6.41
N CYS A 565 0.30 24.96 5.55
CA CYS A 565 0.60 24.34 4.27
C CYS A 565 1.61 25.22 3.52
N PRO A 566 2.66 24.68 2.92
CA PRO A 566 3.54 25.46 2.07
C PRO A 566 2.69 26.14 0.98
N GLU A 567 2.97 27.43 0.71
CA GLU A 567 2.36 28.10 -0.43
C GLU A 567 2.72 27.32 -1.70
N PRO A 568 1.79 27.20 -2.66
CA PRO A 568 2.11 26.58 -3.93
C PRO A 568 3.26 27.36 -4.55
N VAL A 569 4.36 26.68 -4.80
CA VAL A 569 5.45 27.24 -5.61
C VAL A 569 4.82 27.57 -6.96
N GLY A 570 4.67 28.86 -7.22
CA GLY A 570 4.11 29.36 -8.47
C GLY A 570 4.86 28.72 -9.64
N SER A 571 4.11 28.24 -10.61
CA SER A 571 4.63 27.72 -11.86
C SER A 571 5.14 28.85 -12.75
N GLU A 572 6.14 29.61 -12.29
CA GLU A 572 6.97 30.41 -13.16
C GLU A 572 8.30 29.70 -13.27
N ALA A 573 8.50 29.06 -14.40
CA ALA A 573 9.78 28.53 -14.81
C ALA A 573 10.77 29.70 -14.89
N ASP A 574 11.67 29.78 -13.91
CA ASP A 574 12.85 30.63 -14.00
C ASP A 574 13.83 29.99 -14.98
N PRO A 575 14.18 30.66 -16.09
CA PRO A 575 15.10 30.12 -17.09
C PRO A 575 16.57 30.08 -16.66
N GLN A 576 16.88 30.46 -15.42
CA GLN A 576 18.27 30.58 -14.96
C GLN A 576 18.55 29.81 -13.67
N GLY A 577 18.40 28.50 -13.65
CA GLY A 577 19.00 27.48 -12.80
C GLY A 577 19.85 27.92 -11.58
N GLN A 578 19.37 28.80 -10.70
CA GLN A 578 19.99 29.07 -9.41
C GLN A 578 19.18 28.48 -8.26
N ARG A 579 19.84 27.60 -7.51
CA ARG A 579 19.32 26.86 -6.35
C ARG A 579 18.95 27.82 -5.21
N PRO A 580 17.82 27.61 -4.50
CA PRO A 580 17.60 28.29 -3.23
C PRO A 580 18.46 27.63 -2.14
N HIS A 581 19.36 28.40 -1.57
CA HIS A 581 19.98 28.09 -0.28
C HIS A 581 18.93 28.24 0.81
N PHE A 582 18.73 27.22 1.60
CA PHE A 582 17.97 27.29 2.85
C PHE A 582 18.74 28.15 3.85
N SER A 583 18.34 29.39 4.04
CA SER A 583 18.72 30.17 5.21
C SER A 583 17.55 30.25 6.17
N SER A 584 17.80 29.86 7.40
CA SER A 584 16.91 29.98 8.54
C SER A 584 16.70 31.44 8.94
N GLU A 585 15.76 32.13 8.33
CA GLU A 585 15.21 33.38 8.89
C GLU A 585 13.69 33.38 8.68
N VAL A 586 12.98 33.13 9.76
CA VAL A 586 11.53 33.31 9.87
C VAL A 586 11.26 34.81 9.92
N LYS A 587 10.63 35.36 8.88
CA LYS A 587 10.01 36.70 8.98
C LYS A 587 8.56 36.53 9.40
N ASP A 588 8.27 37.09 10.57
CA ASP A 588 6.92 37.29 11.09
C ASP A 588 6.08 38.13 10.15
N GLY A 589 5.05 37.53 9.55
CA GLY A 589 4.00 38.15 8.78
C GLY A 589 2.64 37.69 9.29
N ALA A 590 2.12 38.32 10.33
CA ALA A 590 0.81 38.04 10.86
C ALA A 590 -0.29 38.52 9.89
N SER A 591 -1.12 37.64 9.33
CA SER A 591 -2.56 37.86 9.10
C SER A 591 -3.36 36.79 8.33
N THR A 592 -2.96 35.53 8.27
CA THR A 592 -3.81 34.46 7.68
C THR A 592 -3.98 33.22 8.56
N SER A 593 -3.59 33.30 9.81
CA SER A 593 -3.50 32.13 10.70
C SER A 593 -4.85 31.66 11.25
N SER A 594 -5.88 32.49 11.33
CA SER A 594 -7.15 32.11 11.98
C SER A 594 -8.06 31.18 11.14
N ALA A 595 -7.88 31.10 9.83
CA ALA A 595 -8.72 30.28 8.96
C ALA A 595 -8.18 28.82 8.80
N ARG A 596 -6.93 28.54 9.22
CA ARG A 596 -6.27 27.24 9.04
C ARG A 596 -6.27 26.37 10.31
N THR A 597 -6.43 26.97 11.49
CA THR A 597 -6.43 26.30 12.79
C THR A 597 -7.65 25.40 13.04
N GLY A 598 -8.70 25.49 12.23
CA GLY A 598 -9.91 24.70 12.37
C GLY A 598 -10.05 23.51 11.41
N LEU A 599 -9.07 23.25 10.51
CA LEU A 599 -9.27 22.25 9.47
C LEU A 599 -9.39 20.82 10.06
N LEU A 600 -8.48 20.43 10.93
CA LEU A 600 -8.53 19.15 11.63
C LEU A 600 -9.79 19.01 12.47
N GLN A 601 -10.14 20.04 13.25
CA GLN A 601 -11.33 20.02 14.09
C GLN A 601 -12.63 19.92 13.29
N LYS A 602 -12.66 20.51 12.08
CA LYS A 602 -13.85 20.52 11.23
C LYS A 602 -13.97 19.26 10.36
N HIS A 603 -12.87 18.77 9.81
CA HIS A 603 -12.83 17.76 8.77
C HIS A 603 -12.37 16.36 9.22
N PHE A 604 -12.11 16.18 10.53
CA PHE A 604 -11.84 14.88 11.14
C PHE A 604 -12.90 14.58 12.21
N PRO A 605 -13.50 13.37 12.26
CA PRO A 605 -13.28 12.22 11.34
C PRO A 605 -13.69 12.55 9.89
N ASN A 606 -13.08 11.83 8.93
CA ASN A 606 -13.51 11.92 7.56
C ASN A 606 -14.92 11.30 7.40
N SER A 607 -15.67 11.70 6.39
CA SER A 607 -17.04 11.21 6.20
C SER A 607 -17.06 9.84 5.55
N LEU A 608 -16.18 9.61 4.60
CA LEU A 608 -16.15 8.40 3.78
C LEU A 608 -14.71 8.10 3.35
N LEU A 609 -14.34 6.83 3.40
CA LEU A 609 -13.18 6.30 2.68
C LEU A 609 -13.66 5.40 1.55
N ILE A 610 -13.12 5.60 0.34
CA ILE A 610 -13.31 4.70 -0.80
C ILE A 610 -11.95 4.13 -1.15
N SER A 611 -11.85 2.80 -1.24
CA SER A 611 -10.61 2.11 -1.59
C SER A 611 -10.88 0.79 -2.33
N GLY A 612 -9.86 0.22 -2.95
CA GLY A 612 -9.92 -1.15 -3.46
C GLY A 612 -9.90 -2.17 -2.33
N PHE A 613 -10.68 -3.22 -2.44
CA PHE A 613 -10.70 -4.28 -1.41
C PHE A 613 -9.32 -4.92 -1.18
N ASP A 614 -8.43 -4.87 -2.16
CA ASP A 614 -7.09 -5.44 -2.13
C ASP A 614 -6.13 -4.68 -1.21
N ILE A 615 -6.44 -3.45 -0.81
CA ILE A 615 -5.66 -2.68 0.17
C ILE A 615 -6.33 -2.55 1.55
N LEU A 616 -7.43 -3.27 1.79
CA LEU A 616 -8.15 -3.25 3.08
C LEU A 616 -7.22 -3.47 4.28
N PHE A 617 -6.31 -4.44 4.19
CA PHE A 617 -5.40 -4.78 5.29
C PHE A 617 -4.08 -4.00 5.25
N PHE A 618 -3.67 -3.57 4.07
CA PHE A 618 -2.46 -2.76 3.92
C PHE A 618 -2.66 -1.34 4.43
N TRP A 619 -3.82 -0.74 4.13
CA TRP A 619 -4.05 0.68 4.36
C TRP A 619 -5.24 0.97 5.28
N ASP A 620 -6.44 0.49 4.94
CA ASP A 620 -7.67 0.88 5.66
C ASP A 620 -7.62 0.43 7.12
N ALA A 621 -7.32 -0.84 7.38
CA ALA A 621 -7.22 -1.36 8.75
C ALA A 621 -6.12 -0.65 9.57
N ARG A 622 -5.00 -0.31 8.94
CA ARG A 622 -3.90 0.40 9.60
C ARG A 622 -4.25 1.85 9.92
N MET A 623 -4.99 2.54 9.02
CA MET A 623 -5.53 3.87 9.32
C MET A 623 -6.53 3.83 10.48
N MET A 624 -7.37 2.78 10.57
CA MET A 624 -8.27 2.61 11.73
C MET A 624 -7.46 2.47 13.03
N MET A 625 -6.44 1.62 13.06
CA MET A 625 -5.57 1.45 14.23
C MET A 625 -4.91 2.76 14.64
N MET A 626 -4.30 3.47 13.69
CA MET A 626 -3.59 4.73 13.97
C MET A 626 -4.54 5.89 14.28
N GLY A 627 -5.73 5.92 13.67
CA GLY A 627 -6.76 6.91 13.96
C GLY A 627 -7.25 6.80 15.40
N PHE A 628 -7.62 5.61 15.84
CA PHE A 628 -8.00 5.40 17.25
C PHE A 628 -6.86 5.69 18.22
N TYR A 629 -5.64 5.29 17.91
CA TYR A 629 -4.49 5.53 18.77
C TYR A 629 -4.15 7.02 18.90
N ASN A 630 -3.94 7.71 17.78
CA ASN A 630 -3.44 9.10 17.79
C ASN A 630 -4.54 10.13 18.08
N MET A 631 -5.79 9.85 17.66
CA MET A 631 -6.90 10.80 17.73
C MET A 631 -7.98 10.43 18.73
N GLY A 632 -7.93 9.22 19.31
CA GLY A 632 -8.91 8.72 20.27
C GLY A 632 -10.31 8.49 19.68
N GLN A 633 -10.44 8.49 18.36
CA GLN A 633 -11.72 8.30 17.66
C GLN A 633 -11.53 7.67 16.29
N LYS A 634 -12.63 7.20 15.69
CA LYS A 634 -12.63 6.60 14.35
C LYS A 634 -12.09 7.58 13.30
N PRO A 635 -11.38 7.07 12.27
CA PRO A 635 -10.87 7.94 11.21
C PRO A 635 -11.94 8.35 10.19
N TRP A 636 -13.02 7.57 10.02
CA TRP A 636 -14.15 7.83 9.13
C TRP A 636 -15.43 7.11 9.59
N ASP A 637 -16.58 7.51 9.04
CA ASP A 637 -17.88 6.89 9.34
C ASP A 637 -18.12 5.62 8.48
N THR A 638 -17.75 5.66 7.22
CA THR A 638 -18.02 4.59 6.26
C THR A 638 -16.77 4.25 5.46
N LEU A 639 -16.54 2.95 5.28
CA LEU A 639 -15.55 2.38 4.40
C LEU A 639 -16.25 1.70 3.21
N TYR A 640 -16.06 2.23 2.01
CA TYR A 640 -16.56 1.63 0.78
C TYR A 640 -15.44 0.90 0.04
N LEU A 641 -15.63 -0.40 -0.19
CA LEU A 641 -14.66 -1.25 -0.87
C LEU A 641 -15.14 -1.58 -2.29
N HIS A 642 -14.48 -1.01 -3.28
CA HIS A 642 -14.78 -1.31 -4.68
C HIS A 642 -14.01 -2.53 -5.20
N GLY A 643 -14.52 -3.14 -6.29
CA GLY A 643 -13.87 -4.23 -7.00
C GLY A 643 -12.69 -3.77 -7.86
N LEU A 644 -12.00 -4.73 -8.47
CA LEU A 644 -10.89 -4.45 -9.38
C LEU A 644 -11.37 -4.26 -10.82
N VAL A 645 -10.64 -3.46 -11.58
CA VAL A 645 -10.84 -3.39 -13.04
C VAL A 645 -9.98 -4.47 -13.70
N ARG A 646 -10.64 -5.39 -14.40
CA ARG A 646 -10.00 -6.49 -15.11
C ARG A 646 -9.97 -6.24 -16.62
N ALA A 647 -9.09 -6.91 -17.32
CA ALA A 647 -9.06 -6.91 -18.78
C ALA A 647 -10.37 -7.47 -19.35
N ALA A 648 -10.63 -7.24 -20.64
CA ALA A 648 -11.86 -7.67 -21.32
C ALA A 648 -12.13 -9.19 -21.22
N ASP A 649 -11.08 -10.00 -21.18
CA ASP A 649 -11.13 -11.45 -20.97
C ASP A 649 -11.36 -11.87 -19.49
N GLY A 650 -11.38 -10.90 -18.56
CA GLY A 650 -11.49 -11.11 -17.12
C GLY A 650 -10.18 -11.40 -16.40
N ALA A 651 -9.03 -11.39 -17.08
CA ALA A 651 -7.73 -11.57 -16.46
C ALA A 651 -7.33 -10.35 -15.60
N LYS A 652 -6.55 -10.59 -14.53
CA LYS A 652 -5.92 -9.51 -13.77
C LYS A 652 -4.94 -8.75 -14.69
N MET A 653 -5.06 -7.43 -14.71
CA MET A 653 -4.14 -6.59 -15.47
C MET A 653 -2.78 -6.53 -14.78
N SER A 654 -1.70 -6.63 -15.55
CA SER A 654 -0.34 -6.40 -15.07
C SER A 654 0.54 -5.84 -16.17
N LYS A 655 1.52 -5.00 -15.79
CA LYS A 655 2.50 -4.44 -16.73
C LYS A 655 3.34 -5.54 -17.41
N SER A 656 3.62 -6.61 -16.67
CA SER A 656 4.38 -7.76 -17.20
C SER A 656 3.65 -8.57 -18.28
N LYS A 657 2.31 -8.58 -18.24
CA LYS A 657 1.46 -9.24 -19.26
C LYS A 657 1.13 -8.33 -20.43
N GLY A 658 1.43 -7.04 -20.33
CA GLY A 658 1.13 -6.06 -21.39
C GLY A 658 -0.37 -5.81 -21.62
N ASN A 659 -1.25 -6.17 -20.67
CA ASN A 659 -2.70 -6.04 -20.76
C ASN A 659 -3.26 -4.88 -19.92
N VAL A 660 -2.41 -3.94 -19.51
CA VAL A 660 -2.81 -2.75 -18.76
C VAL A 660 -3.45 -1.74 -19.71
N VAL A 661 -4.61 -1.23 -19.33
CA VAL A 661 -5.31 -0.16 -20.05
C VAL A 661 -4.86 1.20 -19.50
N ASP A 662 -4.43 2.08 -20.40
CA ASP A 662 -4.08 3.46 -20.07
C ASP A 662 -5.36 4.31 -20.02
N PRO A 663 -5.70 4.92 -18.86
CA PRO A 663 -6.87 5.77 -18.77
C PRO A 663 -6.79 7.03 -19.64
N LEU A 664 -5.59 7.60 -19.85
CA LEU A 664 -5.43 8.77 -20.72
C LEU A 664 -5.73 8.45 -22.19
N GLY A 665 -5.32 7.28 -22.68
CA GLY A 665 -5.65 6.84 -24.03
C GLY A 665 -7.15 6.75 -24.26
N LEU A 666 -7.92 6.28 -23.28
CA LEU A 666 -9.38 6.27 -23.33
C LEU A 666 -9.99 7.67 -23.26
N ILE A 667 -9.43 8.54 -22.43
CA ILE A 667 -9.86 9.94 -22.31
C ILE A 667 -9.62 10.68 -23.65
N ASP A 668 -8.48 10.49 -24.27
CA ASP A 668 -8.16 11.12 -25.56
C ASP A 668 -9.11 10.66 -26.69
N GLN A 669 -9.57 9.42 -26.64
CA GLN A 669 -10.43 8.85 -27.65
C GLN A 669 -11.92 9.13 -27.40
N TYR A 670 -12.38 9.06 -26.15
CA TYR A 670 -13.80 9.08 -25.81
C TYR A 670 -14.22 10.27 -24.93
N GLY A 671 -13.28 10.97 -24.30
CA GLY A 671 -13.50 12.00 -23.28
C GLY A 671 -13.53 11.44 -21.87
N ALA A 672 -13.19 12.29 -20.89
CA ALA A 672 -13.18 11.93 -19.49
C ALA A 672 -14.59 11.59 -18.97
N ASP A 673 -15.61 12.34 -19.40
CA ASP A 673 -17.00 12.10 -18.99
C ASP A 673 -17.48 10.69 -19.37
N ALA A 674 -17.10 10.19 -20.55
CA ALA A 674 -17.48 8.85 -20.99
C ALA A 674 -16.84 7.76 -20.14
N LEU A 675 -15.54 7.90 -19.83
CA LEU A 675 -14.82 6.95 -18.99
C LEU A 675 -15.37 6.97 -17.56
N ARG A 676 -15.57 8.15 -16.97
CA ARG A 676 -16.11 8.33 -15.62
C ARG A 676 -17.52 7.75 -15.49
N PHE A 677 -18.38 8.01 -16.48
CA PHE A 677 -19.73 7.45 -16.49
C PHE A 677 -19.71 5.92 -16.60
N PHE A 678 -18.81 5.37 -17.41
CA PHE A 678 -18.61 3.92 -17.49
C PHE A 678 -18.21 3.35 -16.13
N MET A 679 -17.25 3.95 -15.43
CA MET A 679 -16.80 3.48 -14.13
C MET A 679 -17.95 3.47 -13.11
N ALA A 680 -18.69 4.57 -12.99
CA ALA A 680 -19.82 4.68 -12.08
C ALA A 680 -20.95 3.70 -12.44
N ALA A 681 -21.27 3.55 -13.71
CA ALA A 681 -22.36 2.68 -14.16
C ALA A 681 -22.05 1.19 -14.03
N MET A 682 -20.78 0.82 -14.00
CA MET A 682 -20.35 -0.58 -13.87
C MET A 682 -20.01 -0.99 -12.46
N GLU A 683 -19.81 -0.04 -11.53
CA GLU A 683 -19.53 -0.34 -10.13
C GLU A 683 -20.81 -0.79 -9.40
N SER A 684 -20.85 -2.05 -9.02
CA SER A 684 -21.97 -2.69 -8.35
C SER A 684 -21.58 -3.28 -6.99
N GLN A 685 -21.12 -2.42 -6.09
CA GLN A 685 -20.74 -2.74 -4.70
C GLN A 685 -19.73 -3.89 -4.57
N GLY A 686 -18.49 -3.61 -4.95
CA GLY A 686 -17.34 -4.48 -4.70
C GLY A 686 -17.18 -5.64 -5.70
N ARG A 687 -17.91 -5.63 -6.82
CA ARG A 687 -17.68 -6.59 -7.91
C ARG A 687 -16.62 -6.09 -8.87
N ASP A 688 -15.80 -7.03 -9.35
CA ASP A 688 -14.84 -6.73 -10.40
C ASP A 688 -15.51 -6.23 -11.68
N ILE A 689 -14.97 -5.16 -12.25
CA ILE A 689 -15.42 -4.57 -13.51
C ILE A 689 -14.58 -5.14 -14.65
N LYS A 690 -15.21 -5.68 -15.68
CA LYS A 690 -14.53 -6.02 -16.92
C LYS A 690 -14.48 -4.81 -17.82
N MET A 691 -13.29 -4.44 -18.26
CA MET A 691 -13.12 -3.34 -19.20
C MET A 691 -13.81 -3.64 -20.53
N ASP A 692 -14.67 -2.74 -20.96
CA ASP A 692 -15.43 -2.83 -22.22
C ASP A 692 -15.41 -1.48 -22.93
N GLU A 693 -14.51 -1.34 -23.88
CA GLU A 693 -14.30 -0.12 -24.64
C GLU A 693 -15.53 0.31 -25.45
N LYS A 694 -16.34 -0.66 -25.95
CA LYS A 694 -17.59 -0.35 -26.65
C LYS A 694 -18.62 0.30 -25.74
N ARG A 695 -18.64 -0.04 -24.47
CA ARG A 695 -19.50 0.63 -23.50
C ARG A 695 -19.02 2.04 -23.21
N VAL A 696 -17.72 2.28 -23.12
CA VAL A 696 -17.15 3.63 -22.98
C VAL A 696 -17.57 4.49 -24.19
N GLU A 697 -17.47 3.96 -25.41
CA GLU A 697 -17.99 4.61 -26.62
C GLU A 697 -19.50 4.90 -26.53
N GLY A 698 -20.28 3.95 -26.01
CA GLY A 698 -21.72 4.13 -25.76
C GLY A 698 -22.01 5.33 -24.84
N TYR A 699 -21.24 5.52 -23.80
CA TYR A 699 -21.39 6.66 -22.89
C TYR A 699 -20.88 7.99 -23.47
N ARG A 700 -19.90 7.98 -24.37
CA ARG A 700 -19.59 9.14 -25.20
C ARG A 700 -20.79 9.54 -26.06
N ASN A 701 -21.51 8.58 -26.65
CA ASN A 701 -22.71 8.85 -27.41
C ASN A 701 -23.84 9.41 -26.54
N PHE A 702 -23.91 9.01 -25.28
CA PHE A 702 -24.83 9.61 -24.29
C PHE A 702 -24.48 11.08 -24.03
N ALA A 703 -23.21 11.43 -23.81
CA ALA A 703 -22.78 12.82 -23.68
C ALA A 703 -23.10 13.65 -24.92
N THR A 704 -22.91 13.07 -26.13
CA THR A 704 -23.29 13.72 -27.40
C THR A 704 -24.81 13.93 -27.50
N LYS A 705 -25.62 13.00 -27.00
CA LYS A 705 -27.09 13.14 -26.93
C LYS A 705 -27.49 14.33 -26.04
N LEU A 706 -26.87 14.45 -24.86
CA LEU A 706 -27.07 15.61 -23.97
C LEU A 706 -26.71 16.93 -24.65
N TRP A 707 -25.57 16.97 -25.31
CA TRP A 707 -25.11 18.13 -26.06
C TRP A 707 -26.11 18.58 -27.11
N ASN A 708 -26.60 17.63 -27.89
CA ASN A 708 -27.59 17.91 -28.93
C ASN A 708 -28.94 18.35 -28.38
N ALA A 709 -29.35 17.80 -27.21
CA ALA A 709 -30.55 18.24 -26.52
C ALA A 709 -30.42 19.71 -26.03
N ALA A 710 -29.27 20.05 -25.45
CA ALA A 710 -28.98 21.43 -25.04
C ALA A 710 -28.97 22.39 -26.25
N ARG A 711 -28.36 22.00 -27.37
CA ARG A 711 -28.40 22.80 -28.61
C ARG A 711 -29.82 22.98 -29.17
N PHE A 712 -30.63 21.94 -29.11
CA PHE A 712 -32.05 22.03 -29.50
C PHE A 712 -32.79 23.05 -28.63
N CYS A 713 -32.61 23.00 -27.32
CA CYS A 713 -33.18 24.00 -26.39
C CYS A 713 -32.72 25.41 -26.76
N GLN A 714 -31.41 25.61 -26.90
CA GLN A 714 -30.83 26.91 -27.22
C GLN A 714 -31.36 27.47 -28.59
N SER A 715 -31.46 26.63 -29.61
CA SER A 715 -31.98 27.04 -30.92
C SER A 715 -33.47 27.43 -30.91
N ASN A 716 -34.20 26.98 -29.90
CA ASN A 716 -35.59 27.38 -29.65
C ASN A 716 -35.74 28.48 -28.59
N GLY A 717 -34.65 29.20 -28.28
CA GLY A 717 -34.67 30.34 -27.33
C GLY A 717 -34.86 29.94 -25.88
N ILE A 718 -34.66 28.65 -25.55
CA ILE A 718 -34.73 28.14 -24.18
C ILE A 718 -33.32 28.20 -23.58
N GLY A 719 -33.17 28.99 -22.52
CA GLY A 719 -31.91 29.16 -21.79
C GLY A 719 -31.98 28.62 -20.37
N ALA A 720 -30.94 28.93 -19.62
CA ALA A 720 -30.87 28.59 -18.19
C ALA A 720 -31.85 29.45 -17.38
N SER A 721 -32.35 28.86 -16.28
CA SER A 721 -33.12 29.54 -15.26
C SER A 721 -32.23 29.88 -14.05
N ASP A 722 -32.49 31.03 -13.42
CA ASP A 722 -31.86 31.44 -12.18
C ASP A 722 -32.55 30.88 -10.91
N THR A 723 -33.52 30.00 -11.10
CA THR A 723 -34.25 29.31 -10.04
C THR A 723 -34.35 27.80 -10.31
N ILE A 724 -34.28 27.02 -9.25
CA ILE A 724 -34.52 25.57 -9.27
C ILE A 724 -35.98 25.20 -8.94
N LYS A 725 -36.83 26.19 -8.70
CA LYS A 725 -38.25 25.93 -8.44
C LYS A 725 -38.96 25.47 -9.70
N ALA A 726 -39.76 24.44 -9.59
CA ALA A 726 -40.55 23.93 -10.69
C ALA A 726 -41.44 25.05 -11.25
N PRO A 727 -41.39 25.35 -12.56
CA PRO A 727 -42.22 26.36 -13.15
C PRO A 727 -43.69 25.94 -13.12
N PRO A 728 -44.67 26.88 -13.05
CA PRO A 728 -46.07 26.55 -13.16
C PRO A 728 -46.39 26.03 -14.57
N ALA A 729 -46.56 24.73 -14.68
CA ALA A 729 -46.82 24.04 -15.94
C ALA A 729 -48.31 23.89 -16.21
N ARG A 730 -48.75 24.26 -17.43
CA ARG A 730 -50.15 24.10 -17.86
C ARG A 730 -50.31 22.94 -18.85
N LEU A 731 -49.30 22.69 -19.68
CA LEU A 731 -49.30 21.57 -20.63
C LEU A 731 -49.05 20.23 -19.93
N ALA A 732 -49.83 19.21 -20.26
CA ALA A 732 -49.71 17.89 -19.68
C ALA A 732 -48.30 17.31 -19.84
N ALA A 733 -47.64 17.53 -20.99
CA ALA A 733 -46.28 17.11 -21.24
C ALA A 733 -45.28 17.76 -20.26
N ASN A 734 -45.46 19.08 -19.93
CA ASN A 734 -44.61 19.76 -18.99
C ASN A 734 -44.86 19.30 -17.56
N GLN A 735 -46.12 19.04 -17.19
CA GLN A 735 -46.46 18.48 -15.86
C GLN A 735 -45.85 17.09 -15.70
N TRP A 736 -45.95 16.25 -16.73
CA TRP A 736 -45.38 14.93 -16.76
C TRP A 736 -43.86 14.95 -16.59
N ILE A 737 -43.11 15.71 -17.38
CA ILE A 737 -41.64 15.74 -17.30
C ILE A 737 -41.15 16.30 -15.96
N ILE A 738 -41.86 17.28 -15.35
CA ILE A 738 -41.54 17.78 -14.01
C ILE A 738 -41.66 16.65 -12.97
N GLY A 739 -42.72 15.86 -13.04
CA GLY A 739 -42.89 14.68 -12.20
C GLY A 739 -41.79 13.63 -12.40
N GLU A 740 -41.35 13.42 -13.64
CA GLU A 740 -40.26 12.48 -13.97
C GLU A 740 -38.87 13.00 -13.45
N VAL A 741 -38.63 14.32 -13.50
CA VAL A 741 -37.44 14.90 -12.86
C VAL A 741 -37.43 14.65 -11.37
N GLN A 742 -38.56 14.91 -10.67
CA GLN A 742 -38.66 14.69 -9.22
C GLN A 742 -38.44 13.21 -8.87
N ALA A 743 -39.03 12.28 -9.63
CA ALA A 743 -38.80 10.85 -9.43
C ALA A 743 -37.33 10.47 -9.63
N CYS A 744 -36.71 10.97 -10.70
CA CYS A 744 -35.28 10.73 -10.97
C CYS A 744 -34.39 11.26 -9.84
N VAL A 745 -34.63 12.47 -9.34
CA VAL A 745 -33.88 13.05 -8.23
C VAL A 745 -33.98 12.16 -6.99
N SER A 746 -35.22 11.76 -6.62
CA SER A 746 -35.42 10.90 -5.45
C SER A 746 -34.74 9.51 -5.61
N GLU A 747 -34.74 8.96 -6.81
CA GLU A 747 -34.05 7.69 -7.10
C GLU A 747 -32.53 7.83 -6.98
N ILE A 748 -31.96 8.96 -7.47
CA ILE A 748 -30.53 9.25 -7.34
C ILE A 748 -30.16 9.47 -5.88
N GLU A 749 -30.93 10.27 -5.13
CA GLU A 749 -30.70 10.53 -3.70
C GLU A 749 -30.63 9.23 -2.89
N LYS A 750 -31.57 8.32 -3.15
CA LYS A 750 -31.58 6.99 -2.52
C LYS A 750 -30.35 6.17 -2.92
N ALA A 751 -30.05 6.14 -4.21
CA ALA A 751 -28.89 5.39 -4.72
C ALA A 751 -27.57 5.91 -4.14
N MET A 752 -27.41 7.23 -4.04
CA MET A 752 -26.22 7.85 -3.45
C MET A 752 -26.12 7.63 -1.94
N ALA A 753 -27.24 7.63 -1.22
CA ALA A 753 -27.27 7.29 0.21
C ALA A 753 -26.83 5.85 0.46
N ASP A 754 -27.18 4.94 -0.45
CA ASP A 754 -26.80 3.52 -0.40
C ASP A 754 -25.43 3.23 -1.08
N LEU A 755 -24.72 4.26 -1.56
CA LEU A 755 -23.49 4.14 -2.35
C LEU A 755 -23.62 3.18 -3.55
N ARG A 756 -24.78 3.22 -4.24
CA ARG A 756 -25.13 2.45 -5.42
C ARG A 756 -24.89 3.30 -6.67
N PHE A 757 -23.63 3.43 -7.05
CA PHE A 757 -23.21 4.23 -8.21
C PHE A 757 -23.86 3.76 -9.51
N ASP A 758 -23.97 2.45 -9.68
CA ASP A 758 -24.67 1.81 -10.82
C ASP A 758 -26.14 2.23 -10.92
N ALA A 759 -26.84 2.25 -9.79
CA ALA A 759 -28.24 2.66 -9.74
C ALA A 759 -28.41 4.15 -10.05
N ALA A 760 -27.58 5.02 -9.48
CA ALA A 760 -27.58 6.45 -9.76
C ALA A 760 -27.29 6.76 -11.24
N ALA A 761 -26.27 6.13 -11.82
CA ALA A 761 -25.93 6.28 -13.23
C ALA A 761 -27.06 5.78 -14.14
N ASN A 762 -27.69 4.63 -13.82
CA ASN A 762 -28.80 4.11 -14.60
C ASN A 762 -30.04 5.03 -14.51
N ALA A 763 -30.39 5.55 -13.34
CA ALA A 763 -31.52 6.44 -13.15
C ALA A 763 -31.41 7.69 -14.05
N ILE A 764 -30.27 8.38 -14.03
CA ILE A 764 -30.07 9.58 -14.85
C ILE A 764 -29.95 9.26 -16.34
N TYR A 765 -29.38 8.10 -16.70
CA TYR A 765 -29.30 7.65 -18.08
C TYR A 765 -30.70 7.41 -18.66
N GLN A 766 -31.54 6.63 -17.98
CA GLN A 766 -32.89 6.31 -18.39
C GLN A 766 -33.79 7.55 -18.46
N PHE A 767 -33.71 8.43 -17.47
CA PHE A 767 -34.43 9.69 -17.49
C PHE A 767 -34.06 10.52 -18.71
N THR A 768 -32.74 10.78 -18.88
CA THR A 768 -32.27 11.69 -19.91
C THR A 768 -32.54 11.15 -21.32
N TRP A 769 -32.17 9.88 -21.55
CA TRP A 769 -32.30 9.28 -22.89
C TRP A 769 -33.75 9.00 -23.25
N SER A 770 -34.42 8.17 -22.43
CA SER A 770 -35.73 7.64 -22.81
C SER A 770 -36.88 8.58 -22.53
N LYS A 771 -36.87 9.31 -21.36
CA LYS A 771 -37.98 10.17 -20.99
C LYS A 771 -37.83 11.59 -21.55
N PHE A 772 -36.68 12.21 -21.34
CA PHE A 772 -36.46 13.59 -21.78
C PHE A 772 -36.20 13.70 -23.28
N CYS A 773 -35.18 12.99 -23.79
CA CYS A 773 -34.81 13.16 -25.20
C CYS A 773 -35.78 12.47 -26.15
N ASP A 774 -36.18 11.23 -25.92
CA ASP A 774 -36.99 10.45 -26.87
C ASP A 774 -38.46 10.79 -26.80
N TRP A 775 -39.00 11.21 -25.68
CA TRP A 775 -40.41 11.56 -25.52
C TRP A 775 -40.66 13.06 -25.34
N TYR A 776 -40.13 13.66 -24.27
CA TYR A 776 -40.49 15.05 -23.96
C TYR A 776 -40.11 16.02 -25.07
N LEU A 777 -38.86 15.97 -25.58
CA LEU A 777 -38.43 16.86 -26.64
C LEU A 777 -39.27 16.68 -27.89
N GLU A 778 -39.68 15.47 -28.24
CA GLU A 778 -40.57 15.21 -29.40
C GLU A 778 -41.99 15.75 -29.19
N LEU A 779 -42.55 15.56 -27.98
CA LEU A 779 -43.89 16.04 -27.62
C LEU A 779 -44.00 17.60 -27.62
N VAL A 780 -42.92 18.31 -27.34
CA VAL A 780 -42.93 19.78 -27.30
C VAL A 780 -42.60 20.44 -28.65
N LYS A 781 -42.04 19.71 -29.61
CA LYS A 781 -41.73 20.26 -30.96
C LYS A 781 -42.93 20.98 -31.62
N PRO A 782 -44.12 20.39 -31.66
CA PRO A 782 -45.28 21.07 -32.26
C PRO A 782 -45.70 22.36 -31.52
N VAL A 783 -45.38 22.49 -30.25
CA VAL A 783 -45.69 23.67 -29.44
C VAL A 783 -44.65 24.75 -29.63
N LEU A 784 -43.37 24.39 -29.86
CA LEU A 784 -42.28 25.34 -30.12
C LEU A 784 -42.28 25.91 -31.53
N SER A 785 -42.78 25.12 -32.51
CA SER A 785 -42.95 25.51 -33.91
C SER A 785 -44.38 25.21 -34.32
N PRO A 786 -45.37 26.05 -33.90
CA PRO A 786 -46.74 25.84 -34.33
C PRO A 786 -46.81 25.83 -35.88
N LEU A 787 -47.30 24.76 -36.43
CA LEU A 787 -47.62 24.69 -37.87
C LEU A 787 -48.52 25.88 -38.18
N PRO A 788 -48.28 26.62 -39.29
CA PRO A 788 -49.25 27.61 -39.71
C PRO A 788 -50.59 26.89 -39.85
N LEU A 789 -51.60 27.41 -39.17
CA LEU A 789 -52.96 26.92 -39.24
C LEU A 789 -53.30 26.85 -40.76
N ALA A 790 -53.56 25.64 -41.27
CA ALA A 790 -54.03 25.42 -42.60
C ALA A 790 -55.27 26.33 -42.81
N GLY A 791 -55.13 27.31 -43.65
CA GLY A 791 -56.17 28.28 -43.94
C GLY A 791 -57.45 27.61 -44.27
N GLY A 792 -58.52 28.05 -43.62
CA GLY A 792 -59.85 27.57 -43.89
C GLY A 792 -60.20 27.77 -45.35
N VAL A 793 -60.72 26.73 -45.93
CA VAL A 793 -61.39 26.72 -47.23
C VAL A 793 -62.74 27.44 -47.03
N GLY A 794 -62.96 28.54 -47.73
CA GLY A 794 -64.30 29.04 -47.85
C GLY A 794 -64.46 30.44 -48.38
N GLY A 795 -64.95 30.62 -49.62
CA GLY A 795 -65.54 31.87 -50.06
C GLY A 795 -64.97 32.37 -51.37
N GLY A 796 -65.74 32.11 -52.45
CA GLY A 796 -65.51 32.49 -53.84
C GLY A 796 -65.58 33.98 -54.10
N PRO A 797 -65.54 34.39 -55.39
CA PRO A 797 -65.05 35.69 -55.83
C PRO A 797 -66.07 36.79 -55.89
N GLU A 798 -65.72 37.98 -55.53
CA GLU A 798 -66.40 39.20 -56.05
C GLU A 798 -65.36 40.15 -56.65
N GLN A 799 -65.70 40.58 -57.88
CA GLN A 799 -65.04 41.53 -58.72
C GLN A 799 -65.26 42.95 -58.24
N GLY A 800 -64.35 43.85 -58.51
CA GLY A 800 -64.59 45.31 -58.48
C GLY A 800 -63.34 46.10 -58.17
N ASP A 801 -62.65 46.46 -59.09
CA ASP A 801 -62.38 47.71 -59.85
C ASP A 801 -61.54 48.76 -59.15
N ASN A 802 -60.43 49.08 -59.75
CA ASN A 802 -59.75 50.35 -60.10
C ASN A 802 -59.49 51.44 -59.09
N SER A 803 -58.31 51.82 -59.02
CA SER A 803 -57.62 53.08 -59.17
C SER A 803 -56.50 53.34 -58.19
N GLY A 804 -55.27 53.51 -58.76
CA GLY A 804 -54.07 54.04 -58.05
C GLY A 804 -54.11 55.55 -57.94
N PRO A 805 -52.96 56.31 -57.73
CA PRO A 805 -51.76 56.02 -57.07
C PRO A 805 -51.34 57.10 -55.97
N ALA A 806 -50.43 56.77 -55.03
CA ALA A 806 -49.36 57.62 -54.56
C ALA A 806 -48.54 56.81 -53.53
#